data_c14036204005929ae1cb01558e3e7437
#
_entry.id   c14036204005929ae1cb01558e3e7437
#
_cell.length_a   1.000
_cell.length_b   1.000
_cell.length_c   1.000
_cell.angle_alpha   90.00
_cell.angle_beta   90.00
_cell.angle_gamma   90.00
#
_symmetry.space_group_name_H-M   'P 1'
#
loop_
_entity.id
_entity.type
_entity.pdbx_description
1 polymer ?
#
loop_
_entity_poly.entity_id
_entity_poly.type
_entity_poly.pdbx_seq_one_letter_code
_entity_poly.pdbx_strand_id
1 'polypeptide(L)'
;MVARTLGVALSAEFRHNAHWIELMKKIIRILGWSAVALVGAGAVSTIALRRGEPINALWLVVAATCCYALGYRFYSKFIATKILVLDGLRATPAERLENGRDFLVTNKWVVFGHHFAAIAGPGPLVGPVLAAQFGYLPGTMWVLAGAVFAGCVQDFVILLFSVRRDGKSLTEMAKDEIGRIGGFVAYAAVISILIILLAVAALIVVNALKASSWGLFTIAMTIPIALLMGVYLRRIRPGKVLEVSALGFVMVLAAIWGGQYVSQNAGLASVFTLSAPALAILITVYGFAASALPVWLLLAPRDYLSTFVKLGTIGLLGIGIVVLHPTLQMPALTRFVDGTGPVFAGKIFPFAFITIACGAISGFHSLISSGTTPKLIARETETRMVGYGAMMAESAVAIMAIVAACVMQPGIYFAINSPAGIVGQAPAAAAATISGWGFPVTAGEMQALAHAVGEQTLFNRTGGAPAFAVGMAHIFSHSLGGETLMALWYHFAIMFEALFILTILDAGTRVARFMVQDALGHLYEPLGRTSWYPSILGTSALMVGAWGYFLWQGVKDPLGGINSLWPLFGISNQLLATVALCVATTIIIKTHRAKYAAVTLAPLAWLLAVTFTASWHKMFDPNPRVGFLAQAQALAAAPVTGATSRLIFNNRLDAAVTGVLLIMVTLVLVESVRQWIGILRGAREARVKESPFVRTRFAEERG
;
A
#
# COMPACT_ATOMS: atom_id res chain seq x y z
N MET A 1 -6.21 -46.13 -47.96
CA MET A 1 -6.60 -44.94 -47.19
C MET A 1 -6.64 -45.23 -45.69
N VAL A 2 -7.21 -46.33 -45.21
CA VAL A 2 -7.32 -46.72 -43.78
C VAL A 2 -5.97 -46.93 -43.09
N ALA A 3 -4.95 -47.48 -43.73
CA ALA A 3 -3.61 -47.69 -43.12
C ALA A 3 -2.82 -46.39 -42.84
N ARG A 4 -3.06 -45.33 -43.64
CA ARG A 4 -2.44 -44.00 -43.38
C ARG A 4 -3.08 -43.27 -42.22
N THR A 5 -4.38 -43.42 -42.02
CA THR A 5 -5.12 -42.79 -40.87
C THR A 5 -4.78 -43.46 -39.55
N LEU A 6 -4.62 -44.77 -39.49
CA LEU A 6 -4.17 -45.51 -38.33
C LEU A 6 -2.71 -45.17 -37.93
N GLY A 7 -1.82 -44.99 -38.89
CA GLY A 7 -0.42 -44.61 -38.61
C GLY A 7 -0.28 -43.20 -38.08
N VAL A 8 -1.13 -42.23 -38.48
CA VAL A 8 -1.15 -40.87 -37.96
C VAL A 8 -1.76 -40.81 -36.56
N ALA A 9 -2.80 -41.59 -36.28
CA ALA A 9 -3.42 -41.67 -34.95
C ALA A 9 -2.48 -42.28 -33.91
N LEU A 10 -1.83 -43.39 -34.23
CA LEU A 10 -0.82 -44.06 -33.38
C LEU A 10 0.40 -43.15 -33.13
N SER A 11 0.85 -42.41 -34.13
CA SER A 11 1.98 -41.46 -33.97
C SER A 11 1.61 -40.21 -33.15
N ALA A 12 0.34 -39.81 -33.13
CA ALA A 12 -0.17 -38.71 -32.28
C ALA A 12 -0.29 -39.17 -30.81
N GLU A 13 -0.79 -40.36 -30.57
CA GLU A 13 -0.91 -40.96 -29.25
C GLU A 13 0.46 -41.24 -28.60
N PHE A 14 1.42 -41.74 -29.40
CA PHE A 14 2.80 -41.94 -28.96
C PHE A 14 3.50 -40.62 -28.60
N ARG A 15 3.26 -39.54 -29.36
CA ARG A 15 3.78 -38.20 -29.05
C ARG A 15 3.11 -37.59 -27.84
N HIS A 16 1.84 -37.82 -27.63
CA HIS A 16 1.09 -37.38 -26.46
C HIS A 16 1.60 -38.07 -25.20
N ASN A 17 1.77 -39.37 -25.23
CA ASN A 17 2.30 -40.16 -24.10
C ASN A 17 3.76 -39.82 -23.78
N ALA A 18 4.62 -39.59 -24.78
CA ALA A 18 6.00 -39.15 -24.58
C ALA A 18 6.07 -37.79 -23.93
N HIS A 19 5.18 -36.86 -24.31
CA HIS A 19 5.09 -35.53 -23.67
C HIS A 19 4.64 -35.60 -22.21
N TRP A 20 3.69 -36.47 -21.89
CA TRP A 20 3.25 -36.70 -20.49
C TRP A 20 4.35 -37.34 -19.64
N ILE A 21 5.11 -38.29 -20.17
CA ILE A 21 6.23 -38.92 -19.48
C ILE A 21 7.35 -37.90 -19.19
N GLU A 22 7.65 -37.02 -20.15
CA GLU A 22 8.66 -35.96 -19.95
C GLU A 22 8.19 -34.92 -18.92
N LEU A 23 6.93 -34.54 -18.95
CA LEU A 23 6.32 -33.64 -17.98
C LEU A 23 6.34 -34.24 -16.58
N MET A 24 5.96 -35.51 -16.44
CA MET A 24 6.00 -36.24 -15.18
C MET A 24 7.42 -36.32 -14.61
N LYS A 25 8.42 -36.67 -15.44
CA LYS A 25 9.84 -36.70 -15.03
C LYS A 25 10.32 -35.32 -14.55
N LYS A 26 9.89 -34.25 -15.22
CA LYS A 26 10.22 -32.88 -14.84
C LYS A 26 9.57 -32.47 -13.51
N ILE A 27 8.31 -32.83 -13.31
CA ILE A 27 7.58 -32.59 -12.05
C ILE A 27 8.22 -33.36 -10.91
N ILE A 28 8.49 -34.66 -11.08
CA ILE A 28 9.14 -35.49 -10.06
C ILE A 28 10.52 -34.95 -9.68
N ARG A 29 11.30 -34.49 -10.67
CA ARG A 29 12.60 -33.85 -10.41
C ARG A 29 12.47 -32.56 -9.60
N ILE A 30 11.50 -31.70 -9.95
CA ILE A 30 11.24 -30.44 -9.20
C ILE A 30 10.79 -30.77 -7.78
N LEU A 31 9.84 -31.67 -7.62
CA LEU A 31 9.34 -32.08 -6.30
C LEU A 31 10.44 -32.72 -5.46
N GLY A 32 11.29 -33.57 -6.06
CA GLY A 32 12.43 -34.19 -5.37
C GLY A 32 13.43 -33.14 -4.86
N TRP A 33 13.85 -32.20 -5.67
CA TRP A 33 14.77 -31.13 -5.25
C TRP A 33 14.12 -30.16 -4.25
N SER A 34 12.82 -29.88 -4.42
CA SER A 34 12.08 -29.07 -3.44
C SER A 34 12.00 -29.79 -2.09
N ALA A 35 11.75 -31.08 -2.08
CA ALA A 35 11.74 -31.88 -0.85
C ALA A 35 13.12 -31.90 -0.16
N VAL A 36 14.21 -32.07 -0.92
CA VAL A 36 15.58 -32.00 -0.38
C VAL A 36 15.86 -30.63 0.22
N ALA A 37 15.47 -29.54 -0.46
CA ALA A 37 15.64 -28.17 0.04
C ALA A 37 14.82 -27.93 1.31
N LEU A 38 13.57 -28.39 1.37
CA LEU A 38 12.70 -28.27 2.55
C LEU A 38 13.23 -29.08 3.74
N VAL A 39 13.70 -30.31 3.49
CA VAL A 39 14.31 -31.15 4.55
C VAL A 39 15.60 -30.52 5.06
N GLY A 40 16.44 -29.98 4.17
CA GLY A 40 17.67 -29.29 4.56
C GLY A 40 17.38 -28.02 5.38
N ALA A 41 16.46 -27.18 4.91
CA ALA A 41 16.03 -25.98 5.64
C ALA A 41 15.40 -26.34 7.01
N GLY A 42 14.54 -27.37 7.04
CA GLY A 42 13.94 -27.88 8.28
C GLY A 42 14.96 -28.43 9.27
N ALA A 43 15.95 -29.15 8.79
CA ALA A 43 17.04 -29.69 9.64
C ALA A 43 17.87 -28.57 10.26
N VAL A 44 18.30 -27.56 9.44
CA VAL A 44 19.06 -26.41 9.94
C VAL A 44 18.24 -25.60 10.95
N SER A 45 16.96 -25.32 10.64
CA SER A 45 16.05 -24.62 11.55
C SER A 45 15.86 -25.37 12.87
N THR A 46 15.70 -26.70 12.80
CA THR A 46 15.55 -27.52 14.00
C THR A 46 16.81 -27.53 14.87
N ILE A 47 18.01 -27.56 14.25
CA ILE A 47 19.28 -27.49 14.98
C ILE A 47 19.43 -26.14 15.67
N ALA A 48 19.17 -25.04 14.97
CA ALA A 48 19.24 -23.69 15.51
C ALA A 48 18.28 -23.50 16.70
N LEU A 49 17.01 -23.88 16.54
CA LEU A 49 16.00 -23.79 17.60
C LEU A 49 16.34 -24.70 18.81
N ARG A 50 16.87 -25.89 18.58
CA ARG A 50 17.31 -26.77 19.67
C ARG A 50 18.52 -26.24 20.42
N ARG A 51 19.35 -25.43 19.80
CA ARG A 51 20.47 -24.71 20.43
C ARG A 51 20.03 -23.49 21.22
N GLY A 52 18.73 -23.15 21.16
CA GLY A 52 18.20 -21.95 21.82
C GLY A 52 18.63 -20.65 21.15
N GLU A 53 18.99 -20.69 19.86
CA GLU A 53 19.30 -19.47 19.11
C GLU A 53 18.06 -18.58 19.03
N PRO A 54 18.13 -17.29 19.43
CA PRO A 54 17.01 -16.41 19.34
C PRO A 54 16.65 -16.14 17.88
N ILE A 55 15.36 -16.09 17.58
CA ILE A 55 14.90 -15.71 16.25
C ILE A 55 15.22 -14.25 16.03
N ASN A 56 16.01 -13.95 15.01
CA ASN A 56 16.41 -12.61 14.64
C ASN A 56 15.79 -12.16 13.31
N ALA A 57 15.93 -10.89 13.02
CA ALA A 57 15.34 -10.26 11.82
C ALA A 57 15.85 -10.85 10.51
N LEU A 58 17.08 -11.37 10.48
CA LEU A 58 17.68 -11.96 9.27
C LEU A 58 16.88 -13.17 8.78
N TRP A 59 16.28 -13.96 9.67
CA TRP A 59 15.43 -15.10 9.29
C TRP A 59 14.24 -14.65 8.43
N LEU A 60 13.59 -13.54 8.82
CA LEU A 60 12.45 -12.99 8.06
C LEU A 60 12.90 -12.45 6.71
N VAL A 61 14.04 -11.74 6.67
CA VAL A 61 14.56 -11.15 5.44
C VAL A 61 15.01 -12.23 4.45
N VAL A 62 15.70 -13.29 4.93
CA VAL A 62 16.10 -14.41 4.09
C VAL A 62 14.88 -15.19 3.57
N ALA A 63 13.90 -15.48 4.43
CA ALA A 63 12.67 -16.13 4.02
C ALA A 63 11.93 -15.32 2.94
N ALA A 64 11.82 -14.01 3.13
CA ALA A 64 11.20 -13.10 2.15
C ALA A 64 11.97 -13.12 0.83
N THR A 65 13.29 -12.97 0.88
CA THR A 65 14.15 -12.97 -0.33
C THR A 65 14.00 -14.28 -1.12
N CYS A 66 13.99 -15.41 -0.45
CA CYS A 66 13.78 -16.73 -1.09
C CYS A 66 12.38 -16.84 -1.72
N CYS A 67 11.32 -16.46 -0.99
CA CYS A 67 9.96 -16.48 -1.51
C CYS A 67 9.80 -15.57 -2.74
N TYR A 68 10.36 -14.37 -2.69
CA TYR A 68 10.29 -13.41 -3.80
C TYR A 68 11.11 -13.86 -5.01
N ALA A 69 12.30 -14.40 -4.79
CA ALA A 69 13.12 -14.96 -5.87
C ALA A 69 12.39 -16.10 -6.61
N LEU A 70 11.77 -17.03 -5.87
CA LEU A 70 10.95 -18.10 -6.42
C LEU A 70 9.71 -17.56 -7.14
N GLY A 71 8.99 -16.64 -6.51
CA GLY A 71 7.82 -15.99 -7.09
C GLY A 71 8.14 -15.27 -8.40
N TYR A 72 9.19 -14.46 -8.40
CA TYR A 72 9.61 -13.75 -9.61
C TYR A 72 10.16 -14.70 -10.68
N ARG A 73 11.00 -15.65 -10.31
CA ARG A 73 11.66 -16.56 -11.29
C ARG A 73 10.67 -17.49 -11.97
N PHE A 74 9.75 -18.10 -11.21
CA PHE A 74 8.89 -19.17 -11.70
C PHE A 74 7.45 -18.71 -11.92
N TYR A 75 6.80 -18.14 -10.89
CA TYR A 75 5.39 -17.83 -10.94
C TYR A 75 5.10 -16.64 -11.87
N SER A 76 5.83 -15.54 -11.77
CA SER A 76 5.64 -14.41 -12.69
C SER A 76 5.99 -14.78 -14.12
N LYS A 77 7.00 -15.67 -14.34
CA LYS A 77 7.31 -16.17 -15.68
C LYS A 77 6.19 -17.04 -16.24
N PHE A 78 5.58 -17.88 -15.41
CA PHE A 78 4.40 -18.65 -15.80
C PHE A 78 3.24 -17.74 -16.25
N ILE A 79 2.95 -16.69 -15.46
CA ILE A 79 1.92 -15.71 -15.80
C ILE A 79 2.26 -15.01 -17.11
N ALA A 80 3.49 -14.53 -17.26
CA ALA A 80 3.95 -13.82 -18.45
C ALA A 80 3.85 -14.66 -19.73
N THR A 81 4.20 -15.96 -19.66
CA THR A 81 4.33 -16.81 -20.85
C THR A 81 3.07 -17.62 -21.17
N LYS A 82 2.28 -18.03 -20.17
CA LYS A 82 1.12 -18.91 -20.34
C LYS A 82 -0.21 -18.19 -20.27
N ILE A 83 -0.31 -17.15 -19.46
CA ILE A 83 -1.56 -16.42 -19.23
C ILE A 83 -1.61 -15.15 -20.08
N LEU A 84 -0.63 -14.28 -19.93
CA LEU A 84 -0.60 -12.98 -20.59
C LEU A 84 0.00 -13.02 -22.00
N VAL A 85 0.95 -13.93 -22.22
CA VAL A 85 1.67 -14.10 -23.50
C VAL A 85 2.18 -12.76 -24.00
N LEU A 86 3.20 -12.26 -23.28
CA LEU A 86 3.81 -10.97 -23.60
C LEU A 86 4.35 -10.96 -25.03
N ASP A 87 4.05 -9.90 -25.75
CA ASP A 87 4.50 -9.68 -27.13
C ASP A 87 5.52 -8.52 -27.17
N GLY A 88 6.78 -8.86 -27.39
CA GLY A 88 7.86 -7.87 -27.52
C GLY A 88 7.84 -7.08 -28.84
N LEU A 89 7.00 -7.47 -29.79
CA LEU A 89 6.86 -6.79 -31.09
C LEU A 89 5.71 -5.79 -31.12
N ARG A 90 4.87 -5.77 -30.08
CA ARG A 90 3.72 -4.87 -29.98
C ARG A 90 4.13 -3.51 -29.45
N ALA A 91 3.78 -2.44 -30.17
CA ALA A 91 3.96 -1.06 -29.71
C ALA A 91 3.05 -0.76 -28.51
N THR A 92 3.61 -0.09 -27.51
CA THR A 92 2.90 0.34 -26.30
C THR A 92 2.14 1.66 -26.52
N PRO A 93 1.21 2.04 -25.63
CA PRO A 93 0.57 3.35 -25.68
C PRO A 93 1.58 4.50 -25.56
N ALA A 94 2.66 4.34 -24.76
CA ALA A 94 3.73 5.33 -24.64
C ALA A 94 4.35 5.67 -26.00
N GLU A 95 4.50 4.68 -26.88
CA GLU A 95 5.03 4.86 -28.24
C GLU A 95 3.96 5.35 -29.23
N ARG A 96 2.76 4.72 -29.22
CA ARG A 96 1.71 5.00 -30.21
C ARG A 96 1.01 6.33 -30.04
N LEU A 97 0.85 6.77 -28.79
CA LEU A 97 0.11 7.98 -28.41
C LEU A 97 1.05 9.04 -27.82
N GLU A 98 2.35 8.94 -28.12
CA GLU A 98 3.37 9.85 -27.61
C GLU A 98 3.00 11.31 -27.83
N ASN A 99 2.87 12.08 -26.75
CA ASN A 99 2.48 13.49 -26.77
C ASN A 99 3.41 14.39 -25.94
N GLY A 100 4.47 13.81 -25.35
CA GLY A 100 5.44 14.53 -24.53
C GLY A 100 4.90 15.05 -23.18
N ARG A 101 3.67 14.68 -22.80
CA ARG A 101 3.04 15.08 -21.52
C ARG A 101 2.61 13.89 -20.69
N ASP A 102 1.60 13.14 -21.17
CA ASP A 102 1.04 11.99 -20.47
C ASP A 102 1.60 10.68 -21.01
N PHE A 103 1.81 10.62 -22.33
CA PHE A 103 2.38 9.48 -23.03
C PHE A 103 3.81 9.79 -23.44
N LEU A 104 4.76 9.08 -22.81
CA LEU A 104 6.19 9.30 -23.01
C LEU A 104 6.97 7.99 -22.88
N VAL A 105 7.71 7.62 -23.92
CA VAL A 105 8.60 6.46 -23.86
C VAL A 105 9.71 6.70 -22.83
N THR A 106 9.71 5.89 -21.76
CA THR A 106 10.58 6.09 -20.61
C THR A 106 11.43 4.85 -20.34
N ASN A 107 12.66 5.04 -19.84
CA ASN A 107 13.55 3.95 -19.46
C ASN A 107 12.90 3.07 -18.38
N LYS A 108 12.98 1.75 -18.52
CA LYS A 108 12.36 0.76 -17.63
C LYS A 108 12.69 0.93 -16.15
N TRP A 109 13.91 1.36 -15.79
CA TRP A 109 14.31 1.58 -14.40
C TRP A 109 13.67 2.84 -13.81
N VAL A 110 13.50 3.87 -14.64
CA VAL A 110 12.76 5.09 -14.25
C VAL A 110 11.30 4.77 -14.08
N VAL A 111 10.69 3.98 -14.99
CA VAL A 111 9.30 3.54 -14.87
C VAL A 111 9.10 2.65 -13.64
N PHE A 112 10.04 1.74 -13.37
CA PHE A 112 10.02 0.93 -12.15
C PHE A 112 10.04 1.79 -10.89
N GLY A 113 10.97 2.75 -10.82
CA GLY A 113 11.08 3.68 -9.68
C GLY A 113 9.83 4.54 -9.50
N HIS A 114 9.28 5.08 -10.61
CA HIS A 114 8.02 5.84 -10.59
C HIS A 114 6.84 4.98 -10.11
N HIS A 115 6.69 3.78 -10.66
CA HIS A 115 5.63 2.86 -10.26
C HIS A 115 5.74 2.47 -8.79
N PHE A 116 6.94 2.05 -8.35
CA PHE A 116 7.22 1.73 -6.96
C PHE A 116 6.92 2.92 -6.02
N ALA A 117 7.38 4.12 -6.36
CA ALA A 117 7.14 5.30 -5.53
C ALA A 117 5.64 5.67 -5.44
N ALA A 118 4.88 5.42 -6.50
CA ALA A 118 3.45 5.71 -6.56
C ALA A 118 2.60 4.67 -5.82
N ILE A 119 2.96 3.39 -5.84
CA ILE A 119 2.24 2.33 -5.10
C ILE A 119 2.62 2.31 -3.63
N ALA A 120 3.90 2.48 -3.30
CA ALA A 120 4.41 2.43 -1.93
C ALA A 120 3.97 3.68 -1.13
N GLY A 121 2.89 3.53 -0.38
CA GLY A 121 2.29 4.55 0.48
C GLY A 121 2.39 4.22 1.97
N PRO A 122 1.44 4.71 2.81
CA PRO A 122 1.44 4.43 4.23
C PRO A 122 1.21 2.95 4.56
N GLY A 123 0.50 2.24 3.67
CA GLY A 123 0.06 0.87 3.91
C GLY A 123 1.17 -0.12 4.21
N PRO A 124 2.27 -0.22 3.43
CA PRO A 124 3.35 -1.17 3.69
C PRO A 124 4.21 -0.82 4.91
N LEU A 125 4.16 0.42 5.41
CA LEU A 125 4.84 0.82 6.63
C LEU A 125 3.94 0.63 7.86
N VAL A 126 2.80 1.28 7.88
CA VAL A 126 1.90 1.36 9.03
C VAL A 126 1.15 0.04 9.28
N GLY A 127 0.59 -0.58 8.22
CA GLY A 127 -0.19 -1.81 8.37
C GLY A 127 0.55 -2.94 9.08
N PRO A 128 1.74 -3.30 8.64
CA PRO A 128 2.57 -4.30 9.29
C PRO A 128 2.94 -3.95 10.74
N VAL A 129 3.24 -2.68 11.01
CA VAL A 129 3.53 -2.20 12.38
C VAL A 129 2.31 -2.36 13.27
N LEU A 130 1.11 -1.97 12.83
CA LEU A 130 -0.11 -2.15 13.61
C LEU A 130 -0.45 -3.63 13.82
N ALA A 131 -0.26 -4.47 12.80
CA ALA A 131 -0.53 -5.90 12.87
C ALA A 131 0.45 -6.67 13.78
N ALA A 132 1.61 -6.08 14.11
CA ALA A 132 2.56 -6.64 15.06
C ALA A 132 1.95 -6.84 16.46
N GLN A 133 0.79 -6.23 16.77
CA GLN A 133 0.05 -6.57 17.98
C GLN A 133 -0.33 -8.06 18.09
N PHE A 134 -0.48 -8.77 16.95
CA PHE A 134 -0.75 -10.22 16.91
C PHE A 134 0.50 -11.08 17.04
N GLY A 135 1.69 -10.47 17.04
CA GLY A 135 2.98 -11.11 16.93
C GLY A 135 3.59 -10.94 15.52
N TYR A 136 4.87 -11.35 15.36
CA TYR A 136 5.55 -11.18 14.08
C TYR A 136 5.09 -12.19 13.00
N LEU A 137 4.62 -13.38 13.38
CA LEU A 137 4.37 -14.48 12.44
C LEU A 137 3.16 -14.25 11.53
N PRO A 138 1.95 -13.87 12.02
CA PRO A 138 0.77 -13.74 11.16
C PRO A 138 0.95 -12.70 10.05
N GLY A 139 1.50 -11.52 10.42
CA GLY A 139 1.78 -10.46 9.47
C GLY A 139 2.78 -10.89 8.41
N THR A 140 3.88 -11.52 8.81
CA THR A 140 4.91 -12.01 7.90
C THR A 140 4.35 -13.02 6.90
N MET A 141 3.59 -14.01 7.38
CA MET A 141 3.00 -15.05 6.51
C MET A 141 2.03 -14.45 5.50
N TRP A 142 1.19 -13.49 5.93
CA TRP A 142 0.27 -12.83 5.03
C TRP A 142 0.97 -11.95 4.00
N VAL A 143 1.97 -11.18 4.39
CA VAL A 143 2.78 -10.36 3.47
C VAL A 143 3.41 -11.22 2.39
N LEU A 144 4.07 -12.33 2.77
CA LEU A 144 4.74 -13.21 1.80
C LEU A 144 3.77 -13.89 0.83
N ALA A 145 2.72 -14.52 1.36
CA ALA A 145 1.74 -15.24 0.55
C ALA A 145 0.89 -14.27 -0.28
N GLY A 146 0.37 -13.22 0.35
CA GLY A 146 -0.50 -12.23 -0.30
C GLY A 146 0.21 -11.48 -1.41
N ALA A 147 1.47 -11.06 -1.21
CA ALA A 147 2.22 -10.39 -2.25
C ALA A 147 2.46 -11.30 -3.47
N VAL A 148 3.03 -12.49 -3.27
CA VAL A 148 3.41 -13.38 -4.38
C VAL A 148 2.20 -13.86 -5.17
N PHE A 149 1.12 -14.28 -4.47
CA PHE A 149 -0.03 -14.93 -5.12
C PHE A 149 -1.20 -13.99 -5.43
N ALA A 150 -1.20 -12.78 -4.86
CA ALA A 150 -2.31 -11.85 -5.05
C ALA A 150 -1.84 -10.47 -5.54
N GLY A 151 -1.07 -9.69 -4.76
CA GLY A 151 -0.71 -8.32 -5.10
C GLY A 151 0.12 -8.20 -6.37
N CYS A 152 1.21 -8.97 -6.48
CA CYS A 152 2.05 -8.98 -7.68
C CYS A 152 1.29 -9.47 -8.93
N VAL A 153 0.35 -10.40 -8.75
CA VAL A 153 -0.52 -10.87 -9.85
C VAL A 153 -1.42 -9.75 -10.32
N GLN A 154 -2.12 -9.10 -9.37
CA GLN A 154 -3.01 -7.98 -9.67
C GLN A 154 -2.30 -6.87 -10.44
N ASP A 155 -1.18 -6.39 -9.90
CA ASP A 155 -0.47 -5.25 -10.46
C ASP A 155 0.07 -5.55 -11.87
N PHE A 156 0.67 -6.73 -12.06
CA PHE A 156 1.18 -7.15 -13.35
C PHE A 156 0.07 -7.34 -14.40
N VAL A 157 -1.02 -8.02 -14.03
CA VAL A 157 -2.12 -8.33 -14.94
C VAL A 157 -2.87 -7.07 -15.35
N ILE A 158 -3.19 -6.19 -14.40
CA ILE A 158 -3.88 -4.92 -14.66
C ILE A 158 -3.00 -3.99 -15.51
N LEU A 159 -1.71 -3.90 -15.19
CA LEU A 159 -0.77 -3.09 -15.96
C LEU A 159 -0.74 -3.51 -17.43
N LEU A 160 -0.56 -4.80 -17.72
CA LEU A 160 -0.55 -5.28 -19.10
C LEU A 160 -1.88 -5.06 -19.82
N PHE A 161 -2.99 -5.33 -19.13
CA PHE A 161 -4.30 -5.15 -19.75
C PHE A 161 -4.60 -3.69 -20.07
N SER A 162 -4.11 -2.76 -19.25
CA SER A 162 -4.17 -1.34 -19.57
C SER A 162 -3.24 -0.95 -20.73
N VAL A 163 -2.00 -1.48 -20.76
CA VAL A 163 -1.08 -1.27 -21.90
C VAL A 163 -1.71 -1.70 -23.21
N ARG A 164 -2.38 -2.86 -23.26
CA ARG A 164 -3.08 -3.36 -24.45
C ARG A 164 -4.38 -2.64 -24.80
N ARG A 165 -4.83 -1.70 -23.96
CA ARG A 165 -6.05 -0.88 -24.11
C ARG A 165 -5.76 0.61 -24.08
N ASP A 166 -4.64 1.02 -24.66
CA ASP A 166 -4.23 2.42 -24.81
C ASP A 166 -4.09 3.18 -23.49
N GLY A 167 -3.70 2.47 -22.40
CA GLY A 167 -3.54 3.08 -21.09
C GLY A 167 -4.86 3.44 -20.41
N LYS A 168 -5.95 2.73 -20.73
CA LYS A 168 -7.26 2.93 -20.09
C LYS A 168 -7.21 2.67 -18.60
N SER A 169 -7.93 3.49 -17.86
CA SER A 169 -8.10 3.35 -16.41
C SER A 169 -8.86 2.07 -16.03
N LEU A 170 -8.74 1.64 -14.76
CA LEU A 170 -9.47 0.49 -14.24
C LEU A 170 -10.98 0.63 -14.44
N THR A 171 -11.52 1.81 -14.25
CA THR A 171 -12.96 2.09 -14.37
C THR A 171 -13.45 2.04 -15.82
N GLU A 172 -12.65 2.54 -16.77
CA GLU A 172 -12.94 2.39 -18.20
C GLU A 172 -12.85 0.93 -18.63
N MET A 173 -11.84 0.19 -18.16
CA MET A 173 -11.75 -1.25 -18.41
C MET A 173 -12.93 -2.00 -17.81
N ALA A 174 -13.40 -1.66 -16.61
CA ALA A 174 -14.59 -2.25 -16.01
C ALA A 174 -15.85 -1.99 -16.86
N LYS A 175 -16.03 -0.75 -17.35
CA LYS A 175 -17.15 -0.39 -18.27
C LYS A 175 -17.10 -1.20 -19.55
N ASP A 176 -15.91 -1.36 -20.15
CA ASP A 176 -15.74 -2.07 -21.41
C ASP A 176 -15.90 -3.59 -21.28
N GLU A 177 -15.44 -4.16 -20.18
CA GLU A 177 -15.31 -5.60 -20.01
C GLU A 177 -16.46 -6.23 -19.21
N ILE A 178 -16.97 -5.56 -18.19
CA ILE A 178 -18.08 -6.03 -17.34
C ILE A 178 -19.42 -5.51 -17.86
N GLY A 179 -19.48 -4.21 -18.28
CA GLY A 179 -20.67 -3.59 -18.82
C GLY A 179 -20.94 -2.21 -18.23
N ARG A 180 -21.96 -1.51 -18.74
CA ARG A 180 -22.24 -0.11 -18.36
C ARG A 180 -22.57 0.04 -16.87
N ILE A 181 -23.41 -0.85 -16.32
CA ILE A 181 -23.79 -0.81 -14.90
C ILE A 181 -22.60 -1.09 -14.03
N GLY A 182 -21.87 -2.19 -14.30
CA GLY A 182 -20.65 -2.54 -13.57
C GLY A 182 -19.58 -1.44 -13.63
N GLY A 183 -19.42 -0.78 -14.78
CA GLY A 183 -18.51 0.34 -14.94
C GLY A 183 -18.89 1.58 -14.15
N PHE A 184 -20.17 1.97 -14.13
CA PHE A 184 -20.66 3.10 -13.34
C PHE A 184 -20.50 2.85 -11.83
N VAL A 185 -20.88 1.66 -11.38
CA VAL A 185 -20.75 1.26 -9.97
C VAL A 185 -19.27 1.19 -9.56
N ALA A 186 -18.41 0.62 -10.40
CA ALA A 186 -16.97 0.61 -10.16
C ALA A 186 -16.39 2.03 -10.04
N TYR A 187 -16.86 2.95 -10.88
CA TYR A 187 -16.45 4.35 -10.86
C TYR A 187 -16.81 5.04 -9.54
N ALA A 188 -18.07 4.90 -9.10
CA ALA A 188 -18.53 5.45 -7.83
C ALA A 188 -17.78 4.83 -6.63
N ALA A 189 -17.56 3.50 -6.66
CA ALA A 189 -16.79 2.80 -5.64
C ALA A 189 -15.34 3.33 -5.55
N VAL A 190 -14.66 3.50 -6.68
CA VAL A 190 -13.27 4.00 -6.72
C VAL A 190 -13.16 5.39 -6.12
N ILE A 191 -14.05 6.32 -6.46
CA ILE A 191 -14.05 7.67 -5.86
C ILE A 191 -14.26 7.60 -4.35
N SER A 192 -15.26 6.84 -3.90
CA SER A 192 -15.55 6.69 -2.46
C SER A 192 -14.36 6.10 -1.69
N ILE A 193 -13.71 5.10 -2.27
CA ILE A 193 -12.52 4.46 -1.69
C ILE A 193 -11.34 5.44 -1.63
N LEU A 194 -11.12 6.23 -2.68
CA LEU A 194 -10.07 7.25 -2.69
C LEU A 194 -10.27 8.30 -1.60
N ILE A 195 -11.49 8.73 -1.33
CA ILE A 195 -11.79 9.67 -0.24
C ILE A 195 -11.31 9.10 1.10
N ILE A 196 -11.66 7.85 1.41
CA ILE A 196 -11.27 7.18 2.66
C ILE A 196 -9.77 7.00 2.73
N LEU A 197 -9.14 6.52 1.65
CA LEU A 197 -7.70 6.29 1.57
C LEU A 197 -6.91 7.57 1.86
N LEU A 198 -7.30 8.69 1.25
CA LEU A 198 -6.63 9.98 1.43
C LEU A 198 -6.85 10.54 2.83
N ALA A 199 -8.04 10.37 3.41
CA ALA A 199 -8.33 10.78 4.79
C ALA A 199 -7.45 10.05 5.80
N VAL A 200 -7.30 8.73 5.64
CA VAL A 200 -6.46 7.90 6.51
C VAL A 200 -4.98 8.24 6.34
N ALA A 201 -4.52 8.41 5.11
CA ALA A 201 -3.16 8.86 4.83
C ALA A 201 -2.85 10.18 5.55
N ALA A 202 -3.73 11.16 5.42
CA ALA A 202 -3.58 12.45 6.09
C ALA A 202 -3.61 12.31 7.63
N LEU A 203 -4.47 11.44 8.20
CA LEU A 203 -4.55 11.19 9.64
C LEU A 203 -3.24 10.64 10.20
N ILE A 204 -2.57 9.74 9.50
CA ILE A 204 -1.28 9.19 9.93
C ILE A 204 -0.23 10.31 10.01
N VAL A 205 -0.19 11.19 9.00
CA VAL A 205 0.73 12.34 9.03
C VAL A 205 0.41 13.26 10.21
N VAL A 206 -0.87 13.55 10.49
CA VAL A 206 -1.27 14.33 11.68
C VAL A 206 -0.77 13.66 12.95
N ASN A 207 -0.97 12.34 13.10
CA ASN A 207 -0.56 11.61 14.30
C ASN A 207 0.96 11.52 14.45
N ALA A 208 1.71 11.47 13.36
CA ALA A 208 3.18 11.49 13.38
C ALA A 208 3.73 12.86 13.80
N LEU A 209 3.09 13.95 13.35
CA LEU A 209 3.60 15.32 13.54
C LEU A 209 3.01 16.08 14.74
N LYS A 210 1.91 15.61 15.33
CA LYS A 210 1.28 16.28 16.48
C LYS A 210 2.27 16.43 17.63
N ALA A 211 2.37 17.65 18.18
CA ALA A 211 3.26 17.99 19.29
C ALA A 211 4.76 17.71 19.02
N SER A 212 5.18 17.62 17.75
CA SER A 212 6.58 17.47 17.34
C SER A 212 7.05 18.68 16.54
N SER A 213 7.73 19.62 17.20
CA SER A 213 8.28 20.82 16.54
C SER A 213 9.37 20.47 15.55
N TRP A 214 10.24 19.51 15.90
CA TRP A 214 11.29 19.01 15.03
C TRP A 214 10.71 18.37 13.75
N GLY A 215 9.78 17.41 13.92
CA GLY A 215 9.15 16.71 12.80
C GLY A 215 8.40 17.67 11.86
N LEU A 216 7.60 18.59 12.44
CA LEU A 216 6.85 19.54 11.62
C LEU A 216 7.75 20.49 10.83
N PHE A 217 8.81 21.04 11.47
CA PHE A 217 9.78 21.87 10.77
C PHE A 217 10.42 21.12 9.59
N THR A 218 10.90 19.91 9.83
CA THR A 218 11.57 19.10 8.79
C THR A 218 10.65 18.86 7.59
N ILE A 219 9.39 18.49 7.85
CA ILE A 219 8.40 18.25 6.77
C ILE A 219 8.03 19.56 6.05
N ALA A 220 7.85 20.65 6.78
CA ALA A 220 7.56 21.95 6.17
C ALA A 220 8.68 22.39 5.23
N MET A 221 9.94 22.15 5.59
CA MET A 221 11.10 22.49 4.76
C MET A 221 11.18 21.67 3.45
N THR A 222 10.55 20.50 3.37
CA THR A 222 10.50 19.75 2.09
C THR A 222 9.76 20.51 0.99
N ILE A 223 8.85 21.44 1.34
CA ILE A 223 8.11 22.24 0.36
C ILE A 223 9.04 23.26 -0.35
N PRO A 224 9.73 24.18 0.36
CA PRO A 224 10.66 25.09 -0.29
C PRO A 224 11.80 24.36 -0.99
N ILE A 225 12.30 23.24 -0.45
CA ILE A 225 13.32 22.40 -1.10
C ILE A 225 12.80 21.91 -2.46
N ALA A 226 11.59 21.36 -2.51
CA ALA A 226 10.97 20.89 -3.76
C ALA A 226 10.77 22.04 -4.77
N LEU A 227 10.32 23.22 -4.31
CA LEU A 227 10.19 24.39 -5.17
C LEU A 227 11.52 24.84 -5.77
N LEU A 228 12.58 24.87 -4.95
CA LEU A 228 13.95 25.18 -5.41
C LEU A 228 14.44 24.17 -6.43
N MET A 229 14.22 22.86 -6.18
CA MET A 229 14.55 21.80 -7.14
C MET A 229 13.79 21.97 -8.46
N GLY A 230 12.51 22.31 -8.42
CA GLY A 230 11.68 22.56 -9.59
C GLY A 230 12.18 23.74 -10.43
N VAL A 231 12.54 24.85 -9.79
CA VAL A 231 13.13 26.03 -10.45
C VAL A 231 14.51 25.66 -11.03
N TYR A 232 15.34 24.95 -10.29
CA TYR A 232 16.67 24.51 -10.72
C TYR A 232 16.58 23.67 -12.00
N LEU A 233 15.73 22.64 -12.01
CA LEU A 233 15.53 21.75 -13.16
C LEU A 233 14.96 22.46 -14.38
N ARG A 234 14.17 23.52 -14.18
CA ARG A 234 13.48 24.20 -15.29
C ARG A 234 14.29 25.38 -15.85
N ARG A 235 14.97 26.15 -14.98
CA ARG A 235 15.62 27.42 -15.37
C ARG A 235 17.14 27.41 -15.30
N ILE A 236 17.73 26.65 -14.38
CA ILE A 236 19.19 26.72 -14.13
C ILE A 236 19.92 25.63 -14.89
N ARG A 237 19.57 24.36 -14.68
CA ARG A 237 20.19 23.20 -15.37
C ARG A 237 19.13 22.19 -15.82
N PRO A 238 18.45 22.42 -16.97
CA PRO A 238 17.44 21.50 -17.47
C PRO A 238 17.99 20.09 -17.70
N GLY A 239 17.26 19.06 -17.20
CA GLY A 239 17.60 17.66 -17.40
C GLY A 239 18.67 17.07 -16.47
N LYS A 240 19.31 17.85 -15.59
CA LYS A 240 20.31 17.35 -14.62
C LYS A 240 19.66 16.78 -13.35
N VAL A 241 18.84 15.73 -13.54
CA VAL A 241 18.03 15.13 -12.47
C VAL A 241 18.88 14.62 -11.30
N LEU A 242 19.99 13.91 -11.57
CA LEU A 242 20.85 13.35 -10.52
C LEU A 242 21.49 14.45 -9.65
N GLU A 243 21.95 15.54 -10.29
CA GLU A 243 22.59 16.67 -9.61
C GLU A 243 21.59 17.36 -8.66
N VAL A 244 20.39 17.66 -9.13
CA VAL A 244 19.36 18.29 -8.29
C VAL A 244 18.85 17.37 -7.20
N SER A 245 18.83 16.05 -7.44
CA SER A 245 18.41 15.07 -6.43
C SER A 245 19.43 14.96 -5.31
N ALA A 246 20.73 14.96 -5.64
CA ALA A 246 21.80 15.00 -4.65
C ALA A 246 21.74 16.28 -3.81
N LEU A 247 21.55 17.45 -4.46
CA LEU A 247 21.36 18.72 -3.77
C LEU A 247 20.12 18.68 -2.84
N GLY A 248 18.98 18.21 -3.33
CA GLY A 248 17.76 18.08 -2.56
C GLY A 248 17.92 17.15 -1.34
N PHE A 249 18.63 16.03 -1.51
CA PHE A 249 18.93 15.11 -0.42
C PHE A 249 19.78 15.78 0.68
N VAL A 250 20.85 16.48 0.30
CA VAL A 250 21.70 17.25 1.24
C VAL A 250 20.87 18.31 1.97
N MET A 251 20.00 19.03 1.25
CA MET A 251 19.12 20.04 1.87
C MET A 251 18.12 19.42 2.85
N VAL A 252 17.61 18.21 2.58
CA VAL A 252 16.74 17.48 3.51
C VAL A 252 17.52 17.06 4.77
N LEU A 253 18.75 16.55 4.64
CA LEU A 253 19.58 16.25 5.80
C LEU A 253 19.88 17.51 6.63
N ALA A 254 20.16 18.63 5.99
CA ALA A 254 20.33 19.93 6.66
C ALA A 254 19.03 20.38 7.35
N ALA A 255 17.86 20.15 6.76
CA ALA A 255 16.56 20.43 7.39
C ALA A 255 16.30 19.56 8.62
N ILE A 256 16.69 18.28 8.59
CA ILE A 256 16.59 17.40 9.77
C ILE A 256 17.48 17.91 10.89
N TRP A 257 18.72 18.23 10.58
CA TRP A 257 19.65 18.80 11.57
C TRP A 257 19.19 20.17 12.08
N GLY A 258 18.68 21.04 11.21
CA GLY A 258 18.10 22.35 11.58
C GLY A 258 16.85 22.20 12.49
N GLY A 259 16.09 21.13 12.33
CA GLY A 259 14.96 20.80 13.20
C GLY A 259 15.37 20.56 14.65
N GLN A 260 16.56 20.03 14.90
CA GLN A 260 17.12 19.92 16.24
C GLN A 260 17.28 21.31 16.88
N TYR A 261 17.83 22.25 16.16
CA TYR A 261 17.98 23.63 16.64
C TYR A 261 16.62 24.29 16.93
N VAL A 262 15.63 24.05 16.04
CA VAL A 262 14.26 24.55 16.22
C VAL A 262 13.63 23.97 17.49
N SER A 263 13.79 22.68 17.74
CA SER A 263 13.19 22.02 18.92
C SER A 263 13.81 22.47 20.24
N GLN A 264 15.08 22.88 20.23
CA GLN A 264 15.81 23.38 21.40
C GLN A 264 15.55 24.87 21.69
N ASN A 265 15.06 25.63 20.71
CA ASN A 265 14.73 27.05 20.89
C ASN A 265 13.24 27.23 21.21
N ALA A 266 12.90 27.64 22.44
CA ALA A 266 11.52 27.74 22.89
C ALA A 266 10.64 28.62 22.01
N GLY A 267 11.16 29.71 21.47
CA GLY A 267 10.44 30.63 20.57
C GLY A 267 10.10 29.97 19.22
N LEU A 268 11.07 29.28 18.62
CA LEU A 268 10.86 28.56 17.36
C LEU A 268 10.02 27.29 17.57
N ALA A 269 10.26 26.56 18.64
CA ALA A 269 9.49 25.36 18.98
C ALA A 269 7.99 25.67 19.12
N SER A 270 7.62 26.82 19.72
CA SER A 270 6.21 27.20 19.87
C SER A 270 5.50 27.43 18.54
N VAL A 271 6.21 27.90 17.50
CA VAL A 271 5.67 28.11 16.15
C VAL A 271 5.41 26.76 15.44
N PHE A 272 6.31 25.79 15.64
CA PHE A 272 6.24 24.48 15.00
C PHE A 272 5.59 23.38 15.85
N THR A 273 5.09 23.68 17.04
CA THR A 273 4.31 22.75 17.85
C THR A 273 2.82 22.99 17.65
N LEU A 274 2.22 22.22 16.74
CA LEU A 274 0.81 22.37 16.39
C LEU A 274 -0.06 21.26 17.01
N SER A 275 -1.30 21.62 17.33
CA SER A 275 -2.31 20.65 17.75
C SER A 275 -2.78 19.81 16.55
N ALA A 276 -3.31 18.62 16.82
CA ALA A 276 -3.84 17.74 15.78
C ALA A 276 -4.93 18.41 14.91
N PRO A 277 -5.90 19.20 15.45
CA PRO A 277 -6.84 19.95 14.62
C PRO A 277 -6.18 21.01 13.72
N ALA A 278 -5.16 21.70 14.20
CA ALA A 278 -4.44 22.69 13.40
C ALA A 278 -3.69 22.03 12.25
N LEU A 279 -3.03 20.89 12.52
CA LEU A 279 -2.37 20.07 11.49
C LEU A 279 -3.36 19.54 10.45
N ALA A 280 -4.55 19.09 10.88
CA ALA A 280 -5.58 18.62 9.95
C ALA A 280 -6.00 19.71 8.95
N ILE A 281 -6.20 20.94 9.44
CA ILE A 281 -6.51 22.09 8.59
C ILE A 281 -5.34 22.38 7.64
N LEU A 282 -4.11 22.42 8.16
CA LEU A 282 -2.92 22.71 7.36
C LEU A 282 -2.72 21.68 6.22
N ILE A 283 -2.87 20.38 6.53
CA ILE A 283 -2.76 19.30 5.53
C ILE A 283 -3.90 19.38 4.51
N THR A 284 -5.10 19.77 4.94
CA THR A 284 -6.25 19.97 4.03
C THR A 284 -5.97 21.10 3.04
N VAL A 285 -5.49 22.24 3.53
CA VAL A 285 -5.08 23.39 2.70
C VAL A 285 -3.93 23.01 1.76
N TYR A 286 -2.95 22.29 2.27
CA TYR A 286 -1.84 21.77 1.49
C TYR A 286 -2.34 20.83 0.35
N GLY A 287 -3.20 19.87 0.64
CA GLY A 287 -3.76 18.95 -0.35
C GLY A 287 -4.55 19.67 -1.44
N PHE A 288 -5.27 20.75 -1.08
CA PHE A 288 -5.93 21.62 -2.07
C PHE A 288 -4.91 22.30 -2.98
N ALA A 289 -3.87 22.90 -2.41
CA ALA A 289 -2.80 23.54 -3.18
C ALA A 289 -2.09 22.54 -4.11
N ALA A 290 -1.73 21.37 -3.61
CA ALA A 290 -1.08 20.31 -4.39
C ALA A 290 -1.96 19.80 -5.55
N SER A 291 -3.29 19.74 -5.35
CA SER A 291 -4.23 19.37 -6.41
C SER A 291 -4.40 20.47 -7.47
N ALA A 292 -4.45 21.72 -7.06
CA ALA A 292 -4.76 22.87 -7.95
C ALA A 292 -3.55 23.41 -8.71
N LEU A 293 -2.35 23.37 -8.08
CA LEU A 293 -1.12 23.92 -8.67
C LEU A 293 -0.59 23.06 -9.85
N PRO A 294 0.17 23.68 -10.79
CA PRO A 294 0.82 22.94 -11.86
C PRO A 294 1.76 21.85 -11.34
N VAL A 295 1.77 20.68 -12.00
CA VAL A 295 2.56 19.50 -11.61
C VAL A 295 4.05 19.82 -11.45
N TRP A 296 4.62 20.60 -12.36
CA TRP A 296 6.06 20.91 -12.38
C TRP A 296 6.53 21.76 -11.20
N LEU A 297 5.60 22.47 -10.54
CA LEU A 297 5.96 23.42 -9.48
C LEU A 297 6.21 22.71 -8.15
N LEU A 298 5.32 21.82 -7.74
CA LEU A 298 5.37 21.17 -6.43
C LEU A 298 5.45 19.65 -6.55
N LEU A 299 4.57 19.01 -7.32
CA LEU A 299 4.41 17.57 -7.37
C LEU A 299 5.67 16.87 -7.91
N ALA A 300 6.09 17.19 -9.13
CA ALA A 300 7.20 16.49 -9.79
C ALA A 300 8.53 16.61 -9.03
N PRO A 301 8.99 17.79 -8.56
CA PRO A 301 10.23 17.86 -7.78
C PRO A 301 10.14 17.11 -6.46
N ARG A 302 8.98 17.12 -5.81
CA ARG A 302 8.76 16.41 -4.56
C ARG A 302 8.74 14.89 -4.75
N ASP A 303 8.16 14.40 -5.85
CA ASP A 303 8.18 12.99 -6.21
C ASP A 303 9.61 12.50 -6.46
N TYR A 304 10.45 13.28 -7.13
CA TYR A 304 11.87 12.97 -7.29
C TYR A 304 12.57 12.87 -5.94
N LEU A 305 12.43 13.88 -5.09
CA LEU A 305 13.02 13.87 -3.75
C LEU A 305 12.55 12.65 -2.95
N SER A 306 11.25 12.42 -2.94
CA SER A 306 10.63 11.27 -2.26
C SER A 306 11.18 9.93 -2.76
N THR A 307 11.33 9.73 -4.07
CA THR A 307 11.81 8.48 -4.66
C THR A 307 13.22 8.13 -4.19
N PHE A 308 14.15 9.09 -4.22
CA PHE A 308 15.52 8.86 -3.77
C PHE A 308 15.59 8.59 -2.27
N VAL A 309 14.86 9.35 -1.47
CA VAL A 309 14.79 9.14 -0.02
C VAL A 309 14.19 7.77 0.28
N LYS A 310 13.11 7.37 -0.41
CA LYS A 310 12.45 6.07 -0.24
C LYS A 310 13.40 4.91 -0.53
N LEU A 311 13.96 4.87 -1.73
CA LEU A 311 14.83 3.77 -2.15
C LEU A 311 16.12 3.70 -1.31
N GLY A 312 16.72 4.86 -1.02
CA GLY A 312 17.92 4.93 -0.20
C GLY A 312 17.69 4.45 1.23
N THR A 313 16.63 4.92 1.86
CA THR A 313 16.28 4.54 3.25
C THR A 313 15.94 3.05 3.37
N ILE A 314 15.15 2.53 2.43
CA ILE A 314 14.78 1.11 2.41
C ILE A 314 16.02 0.23 2.19
N GLY A 315 16.89 0.63 1.26
CA GLY A 315 18.15 -0.06 1.03
C GLY A 315 19.05 -0.05 2.27
N LEU A 316 19.17 1.10 2.92
CA LEU A 316 19.96 1.26 4.14
C LEU A 316 19.37 0.45 5.31
N LEU A 317 18.05 0.45 5.48
CA LEU A 317 17.38 -0.36 6.50
C LEU A 317 17.59 -1.86 6.25
N GLY A 318 17.46 -2.31 4.99
CA GLY A 318 17.74 -3.69 4.62
C GLY A 318 19.18 -4.10 4.91
N ILE A 319 20.16 -3.26 4.58
CA ILE A 319 21.57 -3.48 4.90
C ILE A 319 21.78 -3.52 6.42
N GLY A 320 21.20 -2.57 7.16
CA GLY A 320 21.29 -2.53 8.62
C GLY A 320 20.76 -3.81 9.28
N ILE A 321 19.63 -4.32 8.81
CA ILE A 321 19.06 -5.59 9.30
C ILE A 321 19.99 -6.78 9.00
N VAL A 322 20.57 -6.82 7.80
CA VAL A 322 21.49 -7.92 7.39
C VAL A 322 22.78 -7.87 8.18
N VAL A 323 23.32 -6.69 8.45
CA VAL A 323 24.61 -6.52 9.17
C VAL A 323 24.46 -6.78 10.67
N LEU A 324 23.38 -6.28 11.28
CA LEU A 324 23.19 -6.34 12.73
C LEU A 324 22.43 -7.58 13.20
N HIS A 325 21.62 -8.19 12.29
CA HIS A 325 20.68 -9.30 12.62
C HIS A 325 19.98 -9.14 13.98
N PRO A 326 19.30 -8.01 14.23
CA PRO A 326 18.74 -7.70 15.53
C PRO A 326 17.73 -8.78 15.93
N THR A 327 17.76 -9.17 17.21
CA THR A 327 16.84 -10.17 17.77
C THR A 327 15.42 -9.62 17.77
N LEU A 328 14.44 -10.44 17.38
CA LEU A 328 13.03 -10.12 17.50
C LEU A 328 12.60 -10.26 18.96
N GLN A 329 12.15 -9.16 19.56
CA GLN A 329 11.65 -9.12 20.93
C GLN A 329 10.17 -9.51 21.02
N MET A 330 9.39 -9.18 19.95
CA MET A 330 7.98 -9.54 19.85
C MET A 330 7.84 -11.06 19.69
N PRO A 331 6.93 -11.73 20.44
CA PRO A 331 6.69 -13.15 20.25
C PRO A 331 6.08 -13.48 18.89
N ALA A 332 6.16 -14.74 18.47
CA ALA A 332 5.56 -15.22 17.22
C ALA A 332 4.05 -14.94 17.18
N LEU A 333 3.37 -15.21 18.29
CA LEU A 333 1.95 -14.91 18.52
C LEU A 333 1.79 -14.25 19.88
N THR A 334 1.00 -13.21 19.98
CA THR A 334 0.61 -12.56 21.23
C THR A 334 -0.73 -13.10 21.72
N ARG A 335 -1.09 -12.80 22.95
CA ARG A 335 -2.43 -13.10 23.49
C ARG A 335 -3.57 -12.39 22.72
N PHE A 336 -3.29 -11.32 22.02
CA PHE A 336 -4.27 -10.48 21.33
C PHE A 336 -4.83 -11.06 20.03
N VAL A 337 -4.43 -12.29 19.66
CA VAL A 337 -5.05 -13.06 18.56
C VAL A 337 -6.54 -13.33 18.79
N ASP A 338 -6.99 -13.26 20.05
CA ASP A 338 -8.38 -13.44 20.49
C ASP A 338 -9.29 -12.26 20.14
N GLY A 339 -8.73 -11.12 19.77
CA GLY A 339 -9.45 -9.89 19.40
C GLY A 339 -9.50 -8.80 20.46
N THR A 340 -8.87 -9.04 21.63
CA THR A 340 -8.82 -8.05 22.74
C THR A 340 -7.73 -6.99 22.57
N GLY A 341 -7.05 -6.98 21.40
CA GLY A 341 -5.91 -6.11 21.12
C GLY A 341 -6.12 -4.64 21.45
N PRO A 342 -5.11 -3.96 22.04
CA PRO A 342 -5.22 -2.57 22.42
C PRO A 342 -5.02 -1.59 21.25
N VAL A 343 -4.20 -1.96 20.25
CA VAL A 343 -3.90 -1.10 19.09
C VAL A 343 -5.13 -0.96 18.20
N PHE A 344 -5.80 -2.07 17.93
CA PHE A 344 -7.15 -2.13 17.36
C PHE A 344 -7.83 -3.41 17.81
N ALA A 345 -9.16 -3.37 17.95
CA ALA A 345 -9.95 -4.51 18.37
C ALA A 345 -10.33 -5.40 17.18
N GLY A 346 -10.43 -6.71 17.43
CA GLY A 346 -10.86 -7.71 16.47
C GLY A 346 -9.90 -8.90 16.38
N LYS A 347 -10.47 -10.07 16.09
CA LYS A 347 -9.72 -11.33 15.98
C LYS A 347 -8.72 -11.29 14.83
N ILE A 348 -7.69 -12.13 14.90
CA ILE A 348 -6.66 -12.25 13.86
C ILE A 348 -7.30 -12.39 12.45
N PHE A 349 -8.31 -13.25 12.28
CA PHE A 349 -9.13 -13.27 11.08
C PHE A 349 -10.45 -12.54 11.36
N PRO A 350 -10.83 -11.56 10.55
CA PRO A 350 -10.17 -11.06 9.32
C PRO A 350 -9.19 -9.88 9.53
N PHE A 351 -9.01 -9.40 10.77
CA PHE A 351 -8.45 -8.08 11.02
C PHE A 351 -6.95 -7.96 10.72
N ALA A 352 -6.14 -9.01 10.91
CA ALA A 352 -4.73 -8.99 10.47
C ALA A 352 -4.60 -8.78 8.96
N PHE A 353 -5.51 -9.39 8.19
CA PHE A 353 -5.49 -9.37 6.72
C PHE A 353 -5.92 -8.02 6.14
N ILE A 354 -6.92 -7.35 6.72
CA ILE A 354 -7.30 -6.00 6.29
C ILE A 354 -6.33 -4.94 6.79
N THR A 355 -5.67 -5.17 7.93
CA THR A 355 -4.69 -4.24 8.49
C THR A 355 -3.45 -4.17 7.62
N ILE A 356 -2.98 -5.31 7.11
CA ILE A 356 -1.89 -5.39 6.14
C ILE A 356 -2.48 -5.50 4.73
N ALA A 357 -3.15 -4.46 4.27
CA ALA A 357 -3.69 -4.46 2.91
C ALA A 357 -2.58 -4.20 1.88
N CYS A 358 -1.91 -3.05 1.91
CA CYS A 358 -0.98 -2.65 0.86
C CYS A 358 0.20 -3.60 0.69
N GLY A 359 0.92 -3.93 1.75
CA GLY A 359 2.10 -4.81 1.66
C GLY A 359 1.84 -6.23 1.15
N ALA A 360 0.58 -6.67 1.11
CA ALA A 360 0.16 -7.97 0.61
C ALA A 360 -0.63 -7.87 -0.71
N ILE A 361 -1.70 -7.09 -0.74
CA ILE A 361 -2.49 -6.77 -1.93
C ILE A 361 -3.27 -5.47 -1.73
N SER A 362 -3.11 -4.53 -2.65
CA SER A 362 -3.72 -3.21 -2.58
C SER A 362 -4.52 -2.88 -3.84
N GLY A 363 -5.77 -2.49 -3.64
CA GLY A 363 -6.60 -2.02 -4.75
C GLY A 363 -6.12 -0.70 -5.34
N PHE A 364 -5.53 0.17 -4.53
CA PHE A 364 -4.95 1.44 -5.01
C PHE A 364 -3.89 1.22 -6.09
N HIS A 365 -3.10 0.14 -5.99
CA HIS A 365 -2.11 -0.21 -7.01
C HIS A 365 -2.72 -0.39 -8.39
N SER A 366 -3.93 -0.93 -8.47
CA SER A 366 -4.63 -1.10 -9.75
C SER A 366 -4.94 0.22 -10.44
N LEU A 367 -5.11 1.32 -9.69
CA LEU A 367 -5.29 2.67 -10.24
C LEU A 367 -3.98 3.21 -10.80
N ILE A 368 -2.85 2.93 -10.19
CA ILE A 368 -1.52 3.29 -10.69
C ILE A 368 -1.15 2.41 -11.90
N SER A 369 -1.38 1.10 -11.79
CA SER A 369 -1.14 0.10 -12.86
C SER A 369 -2.00 0.34 -14.10
N SER A 370 -3.11 1.06 -13.99
CA SER A 370 -3.99 1.40 -15.11
C SER A 370 -4.05 2.90 -15.47
N GLY A 371 -3.50 3.75 -14.59
CA GLY A 371 -3.61 5.21 -14.76
C GLY A 371 -2.39 5.85 -15.41
N THR A 372 -1.26 5.83 -14.72
CA THR A 372 -0.03 6.55 -15.11
C THR A 372 1.00 5.64 -15.74
N THR A 373 1.30 4.51 -15.14
CA THR A 373 2.39 3.62 -15.54
C THR A 373 2.27 3.08 -16.97
N PRO A 374 1.09 2.66 -17.48
CA PRO A 374 0.97 2.13 -18.85
C PRO A 374 1.36 3.13 -19.92
N LYS A 375 1.27 4.41 -19.60
CA LYS A 375 1.59 5.53 -20.51
C LYS A 375 3.09 5.83 -20.61
N LEU A 376 3.91 5.16 -19.80
CA LEU A 376 5.37 5.37 -19.72
C LEU A 376 6.16 4.15 -20.20
N ILE A 377 5.55 2.97 -20.28
CA ILE A 377 6.22 1.70 -20.60
C ILE A 377 6.65 1.68 -22.07
N ALA A 378 7.95 1.51 -22.29
CA ALA A 378 8.53 1.43 -23.64
C ALA A 378 8.22 0.10 -24.34
N ARG A 379 8.31 -1.03 -23.63
CA ARG A 379 8.10 -2.38 -24.20
C ARG A 379 7.12 -3.18 -23.35
N GLU A 380 6.23 -3.92 -23.99
CA GLU A 380 5.25 -4.78 -23.28
C GLU A 380 5.95 -5.78 -22.33
N THR A 381 7.12 -6.28 -22.70
CA THR A 381 7.90 -7.21 -21.87
C THR A 381 8.39 -6.63 -20.53
N GLU A 382 8.47 -5.32 -20.41
CA GLU A 382 8.88 -4.61 -19.18
C GLU A 382 7.79 -4.59 -18.12
N THR A 383 6.52 -4.84 -18.51
CA THR A 383 5.38 -4.87 -17.58
C THR A 383 5.56 -5.89 -16.46
N ARG A 384 6.27 -7.00 -16.72
CA ARG A 384 6.60 -8.00 -15.69
C ARG A 384 7.51 -7.42 -14.61
N MET A 385 8.57 -6.72 -15.00
CA MET A 385 9.49 -6.10 -14.05
C MET A 385 8.79 -4.96 -13.28
N VAL A 386 8.05 -4.13 -13.99
CA VAL A 386 7.40 -2.96 -13.40
C VAL A 386 6.22 -3.38 -12.52
N GLY A 387 5.25 -4.15 -13.01
CA GLY A 387 4.07 -4.53 -12.23
C GLY A 387 4.41 -5.54 -11.12
N TYR A 388 4.92 -6.73 -11.50
CA TYR A 388 5.21 -7.78 -10.52
C TYR A 388 6.40 -7.42 -9.62
N GLY A 389 7.47 -6.86 -10.20
CA GLY A 389 8.70 -6.56 -9.46
C GLY A 389 8.56 -5.40 -8.48
N ALA A 390 7.85 -4.33 -8.83
CA ALA A 390 7.68 -3.20 -7.91
C ALA A 390 6.79 -3.55 -6.72
N MET A 391 5.73 -4.35 -6.93
CA MET A 391 4.91 -4.86 -5.83
C MET A 391 5.72 -5.77 -4.89
N MET A 392 6.64 -6.59 -5.41
CA MET A 392 7.55 -7.34 -4.57
C MET A 392 8.47 -6.45 -3.74
N ALA A 393 8.98 -5.36 -4.34
CA ALA A 393 9.80 -4.39 -3.63
C ALA A 393 9.01 -3.71 -2.50
N GLU A 394 7.74 -3.37 -2.74
CA GLU A 394 6.86 -2.84 -1.70
C GLU A 394 6.59 -3.86 -0.59
N SER A 395 6.37 -5.12 -0.94
CA SER A 395 6.21 -6.19 0.05
C SER A 395 7.46 -6.38 0.90
N ALA A 396 8.67 -6.20 0.33
CA ALA A 396 9.92 -6.20 1.11
C ALA A 396 9.96 -5.03 2.12
N VAL A 397 9.42 -3.85 1.76
CA VAL A 397 9.23 -2.74 2.73
C VAL A 397 8.34 -3.17 3.89
N ALA A 398 7.24 -3.87 3.61
CA ALA A 398 6.33 -4.37 4.65
C ALA A 398 7.02 -5.37 5.61
N ILE A 399 7.88 -6.25 5.10
CA ILE A 399 8.70 -7.13 5.94
C ILE A 399 9.66 -6.33 6.82
N MET A 400 10.32 -5.32 6.27
CA MET A 400 11.21 -4.45 7.05
C MET A 400 10.45 -3.66 8.11
N ALA A 401 9.21 -3.26 7.83
CA ALA A 401 8.35 -2.58 8.81
C ALA A 401 7.93 -3.51 9.97
N ILE A 402 7.60 -4.78 9.69
CA ILE A 402 7.38 -5.80 10.73
C ILE A 402 8.63 -5.96 11.58
N VAL A 403 9.81 -6.07 10.96
CA VAL A 403 11.08 -6.18 11.69
C VAL A 403 11.28 -4.98 12.59
N ALA A 404 11.14 -3.75 12.08
CA ALA A 404 11.31 -2.53 12.88
C ALA A 404 10.37 -2.49 14.10
N ALA A 405 9.11 -2.92 13.93
CA ALA A 405 8.16 -3.01 15.04
C ALA A 405 8.53 -4.11 16.05
N CYS A 406 9.06 -5.24 15.58
CA CYS A 406 9.28 -6.44 16.40
C CYS A 406 10.65 -6.53 17.06
N VAL A 407 11.62 -5.68 16.69
CA VAL A 407 12.91 -5.55 17.39
C VAL A 407 12.79 -4.76 18.70
N MET A 408 11.73 -3.97 18.88
CA MET A 408 11.45 -3.27 20.13
C MET A 408 10.91 -4.24 21.19
N GLN A 409 11.15 -3.90 22.44
CA GLN A 409 10.45 -4.58 23.54
C GLN A 409 8.93 -4.42 23.38
N PRO A 410 8.14 -5.49 23.54
CA PRO A 410 6.69 -5.44 23.34
C PRO A 410 5.99 -4.39 24.20
N GLY A 411 6.44 -4.20 25.45
CA GLY A 411 5.91 -3.17 26.35
C GLY A 411 6.03 -1.75 25.77
N ILE A 412 7.18 -1.42 25.19
CA ILE A 412 7.43 -0.14 24.50
C ILE A 412 6.52 -0.02 23.26
N TYR A 413 6.44 -1.07 22.44
CA TYR A 413 5.55 -1.09 21.27
C TYR A 413 4.09 -0.78 21.65
N PHE A 414 3.56 -1.45 22.70
CA PHE A 414 2.19 -1.20 23.17
C PHE A 414 2.03 0.16 23.82
N ALA A 415 3.04 0.68 24.54
CA ALA A 415 2.99 2.02 25.14
C ALA A 415 2.88 3.12 24.07
N ILE A 416 3.55 2.95 22.92
CA ILE A 416 3.47 3.90 21.80
C ILE A 416 2.11 3.77 21.09
N ASN A 417 1.68 2.56 20.74
CA ASN A 417 0.56 2.37 19.84
C ASN A 417 -0.82 2.26 20.50
N SER A 418 -0.91 2.10 21.82
CA SER A 418 -2.20 1.96 22.49
C SER A 418 -2.84 3.33 22.78
N PRO A 419 -4.14 3.52 22.49
CA PRO A 419 -4.84 4.76 22.79
C PRO A 419 -4.97 5.01 24.30
N ALA A 420 -4.91 6.28 24.71
CA ALA A 420 -5.09 6.70 26.09
C ALA A 420 -6.43 6.24 26.72
N GLY A 421 -7.47 6.13 25.91
CA GLY A 421 -8.78 5.62 26.34
C GLY A 421 -8.77 4.14 26.75
N ILE A 422 -7.71 3.39 26.40
CA ILE A 422 -7.55 1.95 26.74
C ILE A 422 -6.53 1.77 27.87
N VAL A 423 -5.38 2.45 27.79
CA VAL A 423 -4.28 2.24 28.74
C VAL A 423 -4.24 3.28 29.86
N GLY A 424 -4.99 4.37 29.73
CA GLY A 424 -4.96 5.52 30.65
C GLY A 424 -4.12 6.67 30.10
N GLN A 425 -4.40 7.88 30.60
CA GLN A 425 -3.69 9.10 30.19
C GLN A 425 -2.37 9.32 30.96
N ALA A 426 -2.34 8.89 32.23
CA ALA A 426 -1.15 9.03 33.06
C ALA A 426 -0.11 7.96 32.67
N PRO A 427 1.17 8.33 32.47
CA PRO A 427 2.23 7.39 32.12
C PRO A 427 2.35 6.18 33.03
N ALA A 428 2.19 6.38 34.37
CA ALA A 428 2.25 5.29 35.32
C ALA A 428 1.07 4.30 35.18
N ALA A 429 -0.16 4.81 34.96
CA ALA A 429 -1.34 3.97 34.72
C ALA A 429 -1.22 3.19 33.42
N ALA A 430 -0.75 3.83 32.34
CA ALA A 430 -0.50 3.18 31.06
C ALA A 430 0.53 2.05 31.18
N ALA A 431 1.65 2.31 31.85
CA ALA A 431 2.70 1.31 32.08
C ALA A 431 2.19 0.14 32.93
N ALA A 432 1.41 0.40 34.00
CA ALA A 432 0.82 -0.64 34.82
C ALA A 432 -0.18 -1.52 34.03
N THR A 433 -1.03 -0.91 33.21
CA THR A 433 -1.99 -1.61 32.37
C THR A 433 -1.28 -2.55 31.37
N ILE A 434 -0.24 -2.05 30.68
CA ILE A 434 0.52 -2.81 29.68
C ILE A 434 1.29 -3.95 30.33
N SER A 435 1.93 -3.68 31.48
CA SER A 435 2.63 -4.71 32.25
C SER A 435 1.66 -5.81 32.75
N GLY A 436 0.41 -5.44 33.08
CA GLY A 436 -0.66 -6.39 33.43
C GLY A 436 -1.06 -7.31 32.27
N TRP A 437 -0.76 -6.96 31.02
CA TRP A 437 -0.93 -7.85 29.85
C TRP A 437 0.22 -8.83 29.67
N GLY A 438 1.25 -8.80 30.52
CA GLY A 438 2.44 -9.62 30.39
C GLY A 438 3.55 -9.00 29.54
N PHE A 439 3.46 -7.71 29.23
CA PHE A 439 4.47 -6.95 28.49
C PHE A 439 5.06 -5.85 29.39
N PRO A 440 6.09 -6.16 30.20
CA PRO A 440 6.61 -5.21 31.17
C PRO A 440 7.15 -3.94 30.51
N VAL A 441 6.80 -2.82 31.08
CA VAL A 441 7.29 -1.49 30.70
C VAL A 441 7.10 -0.54 31.89
N THR A 442 8.01 0.41 32.06
CA THR A 442 7.94 1.42 33.11
C THR A 442 7.78 2.82 32.52
N ALA A 443 7.20 3.73 33.29
CA ALA A 443 7.12 5.14 32.87
C ALA A 443 8.51 5.76 32.71
N GLY A 444 9.48 5.35 33.52
CA GLY A 444 10.88 5.82 33.42
C GLY A 444 11.56 5.40 32.13
N GLU A 445 11.41 4.13 31.70
CA GLU A 445 11.95 3.67 30.41
C GLU A 445 11.35 4.44 29.22
N MET A 446 10.05 4.69 29.25
CA MET A 446 9.38 5.46 28.19
C MET A 446 9.81 6.93 28.18
N GLN A 447 10.07 7.51 29.35
CA GLN A 447 10.59 8.87 29.46
C GLN A 447 12.05 8.95 28.95
N ALA A 448 12.89 8.00 29.32
CA ALA A 448 14.26 7.91 28.83
C ALA A 448 14.30 7.75 27.31
N LEU A 449 13.44 6.90 26.75
CA LEU A 449 13.32 6.71 25.32
C LEU A 449 12.82 7.99 24.61
N ALA A 450 11.82 8.65 25.15
CA ALA A 450 11.32 9.92 24.61
C ALA A 450 12.43 10.97 24.55
N HIS A 451 13.22 11.09 25.64
CA HIS A 451 14.36 11.98 25.69
C HIS A 451 15.45 11.60 24.67
N ALA A 452 15.76 10.30 24.53
CA ALA A 452 16.75 9.81 23.59
C ALA A 452 16.38 10.12 22.13
N VAL A 453 15.08 10.13 21.78
CA VAL A 453 14.60 10.49 20.43
C VAL A 453 14.27 11.99 20.29
N GLY A 454 14.45 12.80 21.31
CA GLY A 454 14.19 14.24 21.26
C GLY A 454 12.72 14.62 21.28
N GLU A 455 11.85 13.80 21.86
CA GLU A 455 10.41 14.01 21.98
C GLU A 455 9.99 14.22 23.44
N GLN A 456 8.87 14.92 23.64
CA GLN A 456 8.34 15.14 25.01
C GLN A 456 7.72 13.88 25.60
N THR A 457 7.04 13.08 24.78
CA THR A 457 6.44 11.80 25.14
C THR A 457 6.25 10.92 23.93
N LEU A 458 6.37 9.62 24.14
CA LEU A 458 6.02 8.59 23.16
C LEU A 458 4.75 7.81 23.54
N PHE A 459 4.17 8.04 24.73
CA PHE A 459 2.92 7.41 25.11
C PHE A 459 1.76 7.84 24.21
N ASN A 460 0.90 6.89 23.88
CA ASN A 460 -0.35 7.12 23.16
C ASN A 460 -0.18 7.80 21.78
N ARG A 461 0.99 7.62 21.15
CA ARG A 461 1.24 8.05 19.77
C ARG A 461 0.78 7.00 18.78
N THR A 462 -0.53 6.79 18.75
CA THR A 462 -1.18 5.78 17.91
C THR A 462 -0.96 6.04 16.42
N GLY A 463 -1.04 4.97 15.61
CA GLY A 463 -0.97 5.09 14.14
C GLY A 463 0.24 4.42 13.50
N GLY A 464 1.09 3.74 14.30
CA GLY A 464 2.21 2.95 13.79
C GLY A 464 3.47 3.75 13.46
N ALA A 465 3.33 4.97 12.95
CA ALA A 465 4.44 5.81 12.49
C ALA A 465 5.53 6.04 13.55
N PRO A 466 5.22 6.49 14.77
CA PRO A 466 6.24 6.67 15.79
C PRO A 466 6.90 5.36 16.24
N ALA A 467 6.15 4.25 16.26
CA ALA A 467 6.72 2.94 16.59
C ALA A 467 7.68 2.45 15.49
N PHE A 468 7.31 2.61 14.22
CA PHE A 468 8.21 2.34 13.11
C PHE A 468 9.49 3.18 13.21
N ALA A 469 9.35 4.48 13.48
CA ALA A 469 10.46 5.39 13.59
C ALA A 469 11.42 5.04 14.75
N VAL A 470 10.90 4.64 15.92
CA VAL A 470 11.71 4.16 17.05
C VAL A 470 12.47 2.89 16.65
N GLY A 471 11.80 1.90 16.06
CA GLY A 471 12.44 0.65 15.64
C GLY A 471 13.52 0.88 14.57
N MET A 472 13.25 1.75 13.59
CA MET A 472 14.22 2.11 12.56
C MET A 472 15.40 2.88 13.13
N ALA A 473 15.15 3.84 14.04
CA ALA A 473 16.21 4.59 14.73
C ALA A 473 17.09 3.67 15.57
N HIS A 474 16.51 2.68 16.24
CA HIS A 474 17.24 1.68 17.00
C HIS A 474 18.20 0.87 16.10
N ILE A 475 17.73 0.40 14.95
CA ILE A 475 18.56 -0.33 13.97
C ILE A 475 19.67 0.58 13.44
N PHE A 476 19.37 1.82 13.07
CA PHE A 476 20.37 2.73 12.50
C PHE A 476 21.39 3.23 13.52
N SER A 477 20.98 3.54 14.75
CA SER A 477 21.89 3.99 15.79
C SER A 477 22.94 2.93 16.12
N HIS A 478 22.57 1.67 16.16
CA HIS A 478 23.52 0.57 16.37
C HIS A 478 24.47 0.37 15.18
N SER A 479 24.05 0.70 13.96
CA SER A 479 24.88 0.54 12.75
C SER A 479 25.76 1.76 12.46
N LEU A 480 25.26 2.97 12.74
CA LEU A 480 25.78 4.23 12.22
C LEU A 480 25.75 5.33 13.29
N GLY A 481 26.74 5.33 14.17
CA GLY A 481 27.01 6.48 15.04
C GLY A 481 26.54 6.41 16.49
N GLY A 482 26.07 5.26 16.96
CA GLY A 482 25.72 5.06 18.37
C GLY A 482 24.45 5.79 18.83
N GLU A 483 24.16 5.70 20.12
CA GLU A 483 22.96 6.28 20.75
C GLU A 483 22.86 7.79 20.60
N THR A 484 23.99 8.50 20.44
CA THR A 484 24.03 9.95 20.26
C THR A 484 23.28 10.43 19.00
N LEU A 485 23.13 9.60 17.99
CA LEU A 485 22.41 9.93 16.76
C LEU A 485 20.97 9.39 16.73
N MET A 486 20.48 8.77 17.81
CA MET A 486 19.17 8.17 17.85
C MET A 486 18.04 9.18 17.55
N ALA A 487 18.15 10.40 18.07
CA ALA A 487 17.17 11.47 17.79
C ALA A 487 17.17 11.86 16.30
N LEU A 488 18.33 11.99 15.67
CA LEU A 488 18.44 12.29 14.23
C LEU A 488 17.83 11.18 13.39
N TRP A 489 18.12 9.91 13.72
CA TRP A 489 17.54 8.77 13.00
C TRP A 489 16.02 8.66 13.19
N TYR A 490 15.52 8.94 14.38
CA TYR A 490 14.08 8.98 14.66
C TYR A 490 13.37 10.04 13.80
N HIS A 491 13.86 11.28 13.79
CA HIS A 491 13.25 12.36 13.02
C HIS A 491 13.45 12.19 11.52
N PHE A 492 14.57 11.56 11.10
CA PHE A 492 14.73 11.11 9.72
C PHE A 492 13.66 10.09 9.33
N ALA A 493 13.35 9.11 10.21
CA ALA A 493 12.32 8.11 9.96
C ALA A 493 10.91 8.73 9.91
N ILE A 494 10.58 9.65 10.81
CA ILE A 494 9.31 10.40 10.78
C ILE A 494 9.19 11.21 9.48
N MET A 495 10.24 11.91 9.07
CA MET A 495 10.27 12.66 7.81
C MET A 495 10.11 11.71 6.61
N PHE A 496 10.86 10.61 6.59
CA PHE A 496 10.78 9.59 5.56
C PHE A 496 9.34 9.07 5.41
N GLU A 497 8.70 8.68 6.51
CA GLU A 497 7.33 8.16 6.50
C GLU A 497 6.32 9.22 6.07
N ALA A 498 6.41 10.43 6.61
CA ALA A 498 5.53 11.52 6.22
C ALA A 498 5.68 11.89 4.74
N LEU A 499 6.91 11.87 4.20
CA LEU A 499 7.17 12.11 2.79
C LEU A 499 6.59 10.98 1.91
N PHE A 500 6.65 9.74 2.38
CA PHE A 500 6.00 8.60 1.75
C PHE A 500 4.50 8.82 1.56
N ILE A 501 3.86 9.25 2.63
CA ILE A 501 2.42 9.40 2.71
C ILE A 501 1.94 10.63 1.92
N LEU A 502 2.63 11.76 2.07
CA LEU A 502 2.24 12.99 1.40
C LEU A 502 2.34 12.90 -0.13
N THR A 503 3.26 12.08 -0.66
CA THR A 503 3.33 11.82 -2.11
C THR A 503 2.04 11.19 -2.63
N ILE A 504 1.47 10.23 -1.86
CA ILE A 504 0.17 9.62 -2.22
C ILE A 504 -0.98 10.61 -2.06
N LEU A 505 -0.95 11.43 -1.02
CA LEU A 505 -1.98 12.47 -0.81
C LEU A 505 -2.03 13.44 -2.01
N ASP A 506 -0.86 13.88 -2.48
CA ASP A 506 -0.71 14.79 -3.62
C ASP A 506 -1.22 14.15 -4.92
N ALA A 507 -0.69 12.97 -5.26
CA ALA A 507 -1.05 12.25 -6.48
C ALA A 507 -2.51 11.76 -6.43
N GLY A 508 -2.95 11.18 -5.32
CA GLY A 508 -4.28 10.63 -5.15
C GLY A 508 -5.38 11.69 -5.19
N THR A 509 -5.17 12.84 -4.55
CA THR A 509 -6.15 13.97 -4.61
C THR A 509 -6.29 14.48 -6.04
N ARG A 510 -5.20 14.54 -6.79
CA ARG A 510 -5.23 14.95 -8.21
C ARG A 510 -5.93 13.92 -9.10
N VAL A 511 -5.65 12.64 -8.92
CA VAL A 511 -6.34 11.53 -9.63
C VAL A 511 -7.83 11.58 -9.35
N ALA A 512 -8.22 11.71 -8.08
CA ALA A 512 -9.61 11.82 -7.66
C ALA A 512 -10.29 13.06 -8.29
N ARG A 513 -9.61 14.21 -8.34
CA ARG A 513 -10.09 15.40 -9.03
C ARG A 513 -10.35 15.12 -10.52
N PHE A 514 -9.40 14.50 -11.24
CA PHE A 514 -9.59 14.17 -12.66
C PHE A 514 -10.79 13.25 -12.88
N MET A 515 -10.98 12.26 -12.02
CA MET A 515 -12.17 11.40 -12.09
C MET A 515 -13.46 12.20 -11.91
N VAL A 516 -13.52 13.09 -10.91
CA VAL A 516 -14.71 13.94 -10.71
C VAL A 516 -14.92 14.89 -11.89
N GLN A 517 -13.85 15.48 -12.44
CA GLN A 517 -13.95 16.31 -13.65
C GLN A 517 -14.52 15.54 -14.83
N ASP A 518 -14.05 14.30 -15.06
CA ASP A 518 -14.56 13.44 -16.12
C ASP A 518 -16.05 13.14 -15.93
N ALA A 519 -16.46 12.74 -14.72
CA ALA A 519 -17.86 12.50 -14.40
C ALA A 519 -18.77 13.73 -14.64
N LEU A 520 -18.35 14.89 -14.14
CA LEU A 520 -19.11 16.12 -14.29
C LEU A 520 -19.10 16.62 -15.73
N GLY A 521 -18.06 16.31 -16.51
CA GLY A 521 -17.96 16.63 -17.94
C GLY A 521 -19.03 15.93 -18.77
N HIS A 522 -19.51 14.75 -18.35
CA HIS A 522 -20.65 14.11 -18.98
C HIS A 522 -21.99 14.81 -18.73
N LEU A 523 -22.10 15.63 -17.67
CA LEU A 523 -23.28 16.43 -17.35
C LEU A 523 -23.19 17.82 -17.95
N TYR A 524 -22.01 18.44 -17.86
CA TYR A 524 -21.74 19.78 -18.39
C TYR A 524 -20.30 19.84 -18.91
N GLU A 525 -20.13 19.85 -20.22
CA GLU A 525 -18.85 19.74 -20.93
C GLU A 525 -17.72 20.62 -20.37
N PRO A 526 -17.93 21.94 -20.04
CA PRO A 526 -16.88 22.76 -19.47
C PRO A 526 -16.29 22.25 -18.16
N LEU A 527 -17.08 21.54 -17.33
CA LEU A 527 -16.59 20.94 -16.08
C LEU A 527 -15.61 19.78 -16.33
N GLY A 528 -15.67 19.14 -17.50
CA GLY A 528 -14.72 18.09 -17.91
C GLY A 528 -13.38 18.65 -18.42
N ARG A 529 -13.26 19.94 -18.67
CA ARG A 529 -12.02 20.53 -19.20
C ARG A 529 -10.96 20.65 -18.12
N THR A 530 -9.90 19.87 -18.23
CA THR A 530 -8.78 19.84 -17.28
C THR A 530 -7.93 21.11 -17.24
N SER A 531 -8.11 22.02 -18.21
CA SER A 531 -7.47 23.34 -18.29
C SER A 531 -8.31 24.49 -17.74
N TRP A 532 -9.59 24.27 -17.44
CA TRP A 532 -10.51 25.32 -16.99
C TRP A 532 -10.42 25.50 -15.47
N TYR A 533 -9.90 26.65 -15.04
CA TYR A 533 -9.62 26.92 -13.62
C TYR A 533 -10.83 26.74 -12.68
N PRO A 534 -12.06 27.19 -13.01
CA PRO A 534 -13.22 26.99 -12.15
C PRO A 534 -13.50 25.48 -11.90
N SER A 535 -13.35 24.62 -12.93
CA SER A 535 -13.47 23.19 -12.77
C SER A 535 -12.36 22.63 -11.89
N ILE A 536 -11.10 23.05 -12.10
CA ILE A 536 -9.95 22.62 -11.29
C ILE A 536 -10.19 22.95 -9.82
N LEU A 537 -10.54 24.20 -9.51
CA LEU A 537 -10.73 24.64 -8.13
C LEU A 537 -11.96 24.01 -7.49
N GLY A 538 -13.09 23.95 -8.19
CA GLY A 538 -14.33 23.36 -7.66
C GLY A 538 -14.21 21.87 -7.38
N THR A 539 -13.65 21.10 -8.31
CA THR A 539 -13.46 19.65 -8.13
C THR A 539 -12.36 19.32 -7.12
N SER A 540 -11.29 20.14 -7.05
CA SER A 540 -10.29 20.03 -5.97
C SER A 540 -10.93 20.31 -4.60
N ALA A 541 -11.73 21.37 -4.48
CA ALA A 541 -12.40 21.71 -3.23
C ALA A 541 -13.39 20.60 -2.80
N LEU A 542 -14.14 20.03 -3.74
CA LEU A 542 -15.05 18.91 -3.47
C LEU A 542 -14.30 17.70 -2.93
N MET A 543 -13.23 17.27 -3.59
CA MET A 543 -12.46 16.09 -3.18
C MET A 543 -11.72 16.32 -1.86
N VAL A 544 -11.08 17.46 -1.71
CA VAL A 544 -10.36 17.82 -0.48
C VAL A 544 -11.34 18.01 0.69
N GLY A 545 -12.50 18.61 0.43
CA GLY A 545 -13.57 18.73 1.43
C GLY A 545 -14.10 17.35 1.89
N ALA A 546 -14.24 16.42 0.95
CA ALA A 546 -14.72 15.06 1.25
C ALA A 546 -13.71 14.29 2.12
N TRP A 547 -12.45 14.15 1.71
CA TRP A 547 -11.47 13.44 2.54
C TRP A 547 -11.06 14.24 3.80
N GLY A 548 -11.06 15.57 3.73
CA GLY A 548 -10.81 16.45 4.89
C GLY A 548 -11.86 16.31 5.99
N TYR A 549 -13.11 16.03 5.63
CA TYR A 549 -14.16 15.73 6.59
C TYR A 549 -13.87 14.45 7.38
N PHE A 550 -13.52 13.35 6.71
CA PHE A 550 -13.13 12.11 7.39
C PHE A 550 -11.84 12.26 8.20
N LEU A 551 -10.86 13.02 7.70
CA LEU A 551 -9.67 13.39 8.48
C LEU A 551 -10.06 14.10 9.79
N TRP A 552 -10.95 15.09 9.70
CA TRP A 552 -11.42 15.84 10.87
C TRP A 552 -12.14 14.94 11.87
N GLN A 553 -12.96 13.99 11.40
CA GLN A 553 -13.57 12.97 12.25
C GLN A 553 -12.50 12.16 13.01
N GLY A 554 -11.51 11.62 12.28
CA GLY A 554 -10.45 10.83 12.87
C GLY A 554 -9.61 11.59 13.90
N VAL A 555 -9.36 12.88 13.66
CA VAL A 555 -8.62 13.73 14.60
C VAL A 555 -9.42 14.02 15.89
N LYS A 556 -10.75 14.07 15.81
CA LYS A 556 -11.64 14.29 16.95
C LYS A 556 -12.05 13.01 17.67
N ASP A 557 -11.69 11.85 17.14
CA ASP A 557 -11.97 10.56 17.76
C ASP A 557 -11.10 10.38 19.03
N PRO A 558 -11.70 10.14 20.22
CA PRO A 558 -10.96 9.89 21.45
C PRO A 558 -10.01 8.69 21.40
N LEU A 559 -10.28 7.73 20.51
CA LEU A 559 -9.43 6.57 20.24
C LEU A 559 -8.36 6.86 19.17
N GLY A 560 -8.21 8.14 18.75
CA GLY A 560 -7.18 8.59 17.81
C GLY A 560 -7.48 8.29 16.33
N GLY A 561 -8.70 7.91 15.98
CA GLY A 561 -9.15 7.65 14.62
C GLY A 561 -8.64 6.34 13.99
N ILE A 562 -7.66 5.68 14.59
CA ILE A 562 -7.10 4.44 14.06
C ILE A 562 -8.10 3.29 14.16
N ASN A 563 -8.86 3.20 15.25
CA ASN A 563 -9.86 2.14 15.43
C ASN A 563 -11.07 2.25 14.49
N SER A 564 -11.41 3.46 14.05
CA SER A 564 -12.51 3.72 13.11
C SER A 564 -12.03 3.71 11.66
N LEU A 565 -11.06 4.55 11.31
CA LEU A 565 -10.68 4.79 9.92
C LEU A 565 -9.70 3.76 9.34
N TRP A 566 -8.78 3.18 10.13
CA TRP A 566 -7.83 2.21 9.58
C TRP A 566 -8.49 0.90 9.10
N PRO A 567 -9.42 0.28 9.85
CA PRO A 567 -10.17 -0.86 9.33
C PRO A 567 -11.00 -0.51 8.08
N LEU A 568 -11.60 0.68 8.06
CA LEU A 568 -12.37 1.16 6.90
C LEU A 568 -11.44 1.32 5.67
N PHE A 569 -10.25 1.87 5.86
CA PHE A 569 -9.20 1.92 4.82
C PHE A 569 -8.84 0.53 4.31
N GLY A 570 -8.56 -0.42 5.21
CA GLY A 570 -8.19 -1.78 4.84
C GLY A 570 -9.28 -2.50 4.07
N ILE A 571 -10.53 -2.41 4.52
CA ILE A 571 -11.71 -2.95 3.84
C ILE A 571 -11.85 -2.32 2.45
N SER A 572 -11.89 -1.00 2.36
CA SER A 572 -12.12 -0.29 1.12
C SER A 572 -11.01 -0.54 0.10
N ASN A 573 -9.75 -0.56 0.53
CA ASN A 573 -8.61 -0.83 -0.33
C ASN A 573 -8.65 -2.26 -0.91
N GLN A 574 -9.01 -3.26 -0.11
CA GLN A 574 -9.15 -4.64 -0.60
C GLN A 574 -10.43 -4.85 -1.43
N LEU A 575 -11.52 -4.12 -1.16
CA LEU A 575 -12.69 -4.11 -2.03
C LEU A 575 -12.35 -3.57 -3.43
N LEU A 576 -11.50 -2.55 -3.52
CA LEU A 576 -10.98 -2.07 -4.80
C LEU A 576 -10.13 -3.13 -5.52
N ALA A 577 -9.30 -3.88 -4.79
CA ALA A 577 -8.57 -5.03 -5.34
C ALA A 577 -9.53 -6.11 -5.89
N THR A 578 -10.64 -6.33 -5.21
CA THR A 578 -11.72 -7.22 -5.69
C THR A 578 -12.26 -6.77 -7.04
N VAL A 579 -12.54 -5.47 -7.22
CA VAL A 579 -12.95 -4.92 -8.52
C VAL A 579 -11.90 -5.16 -9.60
N ALA A 580 -10.63 -4.90 -9.29
CA ALA A 580 -9.52 -5.12 -10.23
C ALA A 580 -9.38 -6.60 -10.64
N LEU A 581 -9.51 -7.53 -9.70
CA LEU A 581 -9.46 -8.96 -9.98
C LEU A 581 -10.69 -9.44 -10.77
N CYS A 582 -11.88 -8.84 -10.57
CA CYS A 582 -13.05 -9.10 -11.41
C CYS A 582 -12.79 -8.71 -12.87
N VAL A 583 -12.24 -7.52 -13.11
CA VAL A 583 -11.84 -7.07 -14.46
C VAL A 583 -10.79 -8.00 -15.05
N ALA A 584 -9.73 -8.31 -14.30
CA ALA A 584 -8.65 -9.19 -14.73
C ALA A 584 -9.15 -10.59 -15.11
N THR A 585 -10.00 -11.20 -14.28
CA THR A 585 -10.60 -12.51 -14.52
C THR A 585 -11.48 -12.49 -15.77
N THR A 586 -12.30 -11.43 -15.93
CA THR A 586 -13.14 -11.26 -17.12
C THR A 586 -12.32 -11.24 -18.41
N ILE A 587 -11.21 -10.50 -18.41
CA ILE A 587 -10.33 -10.41 -19.58
C ILE A 587 -9.64 -11.75 -19.87
N ILE A 588 -9.16 -12.46 -18.82
CA ILE A 588 -8.54 -13.79 -18.98
C ILE A 588 -9.53 -14.78 -19.60
N ILE A 589 -10.80 -14.77 -19.18
CA ILE A 589 -11.83 -15.64 -19.74
C ILE A 589 -12.11 -15.26 -21.22
N LYS A 590 -12.26 -13.97 -21.52
CA LYS A 590 -12.49 -13.47 -22.89
C LYS A 590 -11.35 -13.77 -23.85
N THR A 591 -10.11 -13.86 -23.38
CA THR A 591 -8.95 -14.24 -24.19
C THR A 591 -8.83 -15.75 -24.41
N HIS A 592 -9.89 -16.52 -24.16
CA HIS A 592 -9.95 -17.99 -24.26
C HIS A 592 -8.94 -18.72 -23.38
N ARG A 593 -8.57 -18.12 -22.25
CA ARG A 593 -7.61 -18.68 -21.28
C ARG A 593 -8.26 -19.02 -19.94
N ALA A 594 -9.55 -19.34 -19.95
CA ALA A 594 -10.33 -19.65 -18.76
C ALA A 594 -9.70 -20.72 -17.84
N LYS A 595 -8.97 -21.70 -18.41
CA LYS A 595 -8.23 -22.72 -17.63
C LYS A 595 -7.18 -22.16 -16.67
N TYR A 596 -6.75 -20.92 -16.87
CA TYR A 596 -5.80 -20.22 -16.00
C TYR A 596 -6.45 -19.17 -15.11
N ALA A 597 -7.77 -19.01 -15.16
CA ALA A 597 -8.48 -18.01 -14.37
C ALA A 597 -8.29 -18.19 -12.85
N ALA A 598 -7.91 -19.38 -12.38
CA ALA A 598 -7.59 -19.65 -10.98
C ALA A 598 -6.52 -18.70 -10.41
N VAL A 599 -5.60 -18.17 -11.24
CA VAL A 599 -4.56 -17.23 -10.82
C VAL A 599 -5.14 -15.92 -10.27
N THR A 600 -6.29 -15.48 -10.78
CA THR A 600 -7.01 -14.29 -10.30
C THR A 600 -8.22 -14.64 -9.45
N LEU A 601 -8.87 -15.79 -9.67
CA LEU A 601 -10.02 -16.24 -8.89
C LEU A 601 -9.67 -16.67 -7.47
N ALA A 602 -8.52 -17.32 -7.25
CA ALA A 602 -8.12 -17.74 -5.90
C ALA A 602 -7.89 -16.52 -4.98
N PRO A 603 -7.07 -15.51 -5.35
CA PRO A 603 -6.97 -14.29 -4.55
C PRO A 603 -8.28 -13.51 -4.46
N LEU A 604 -9.12 -13.50 -5.50
CA LEU A 604 -10.44 -12.89 -5.45
C LEU A 604 -11.33 -13.55 -4.37
N ALA A 605 -11.41 -14.87 -4.36
CA ALA A 605 -12.20 -15.61 -3.36
C ALA A 605 -11.69 -15.35 -1.93
N TRP A 606 -10.38 -15.31 -1.74
CA TRP A 606 -9.78 -14.96 -0.45
C TRP A 606 -10.14 -13.55 -0.01
N LEU A 607 -9.99 -12.57 -0.89
CA LEU A 607 -10.34 -11.17 -0.58
C LEU A 607 -11.82 -11.01 -0.26
N LEU A 608 -12.71 -11.68 -0.98
CA LEU A 608 -14.14 -11.69 -0.66
C LEU A 608 -14.39 -12.23 0.75
N ALA A 609 -13.80 -13.39 1.09
CA ALA A 609 -13.95 -13.95 2.44
C ALA A 609 -13.46 -12.98 3.52
N VAL A 610 -12.28 -12.39 3.35
CA VAL A 610 -11.68 -11.44 4.30
C VAL A 610 -12.52 -10.16 4.41
N THR A 611 -12.80 -9.51 3.29
CA THR A 611 -13.42 -8.17 3.29
C THR A 611 -14.88 -8.21 3.69
N PHE A 612 -15.63 -9.23 3.27
CA PHE A 612 -17.05 -9.39 3.67
C PHE A 612 -17.15 -9.70 5.16
N THR A 613 -16.32 -10.60 5.69
CA THR A 613 -16.29 -10.90 7.12
C THR A 613 -15.89 -9.66 7.92
N ALA A 614 -14.85 -8.93 7.49
CA ALA A 614 -14.42 -7.70 8.15
C ALA A 614 -15.50 -6.63 8.15
N SER A 615 -16.16 -6.42 7.01
CA SER A 615 -17.26 -5.46 6.86
C SER A 615 -18.43 -5.82 7.76
N TRP A 616 -18.79 -7.10 7.81
CA TRP A 616 -19.86 -7.59 8.69
C TRP A 616 -19.57 -7.30 10.16
N HIS A 617 -18.36 -7.69 10.64
CA HIS A 617 -17.96 -7.40 12.01
C HIS A 617 -17.90 -5.90 12.30
N LYS A 618 -17.33 -5.09 11.39
CA LYS A 618 -17.27 -3.64 11.60
C LYS A 618 -18.65 -2.99 11.64
N MET A 619 -19.64 -3.50 10.93
CA MET A 619 -21.01 -2.97 11.00
C MET A 619 -21.79 -3.50 12.21
N PHE A 620 -21.76 -4.81 12.46
CA PHE A 620 -22.78 -5.49 13.29
C PHE A 620 -22.22 -6.23 14.52
N ASP A 621 -20.90 -6.26 14.75
CA ASP A 621 -20.36 -6.92 15.94
C ASP A 621 -20.95 -6.28 17.22
N PRO A 622 -21.46 -7.08 18.19
CA PRO A 622 -22.02 -6.55 19.42
C PRO A 622 -20.99 -5.89 20.35
N ASN A 623 -19.72 -6.16 20.15
CA ASN A 623 -18.65 -5.51 20.92
C ASN A 623 -18.45 -4.06 20.45
N PRO A 624 -18.69 -3.04 21.32
CA PRO A 624 -18.52 -1.62 20.94
C PRO A 624 -17.11 -1.23 20.51
N ARG A 625 -16.11 -2.01 20.84
CA ARG A 625 -14.73 -1.78 20.36
C ARG A 625 -14.51 -2.24 18.92
N VAL A 626 -15.38 -3.10 18.40
CA VAL A 626 -15.29 -3.66 17.04
C VAL A 626 -16.36 -3.06 16.15
N GLY A 627 -17.66 -3.18 16.53
CA GLY A 627 -18.81 -2.81 15.72
C GLY A 627 -19.17 -1.34 15.81
N PHE A 628 -19.28 -0.66 14.67
CA PHE A 628 -19.69 0.75 14.59
C PHE A 628 -21.08 1.00 15.19
N LEU A 629 -22.08 0.15 14.86
CA LEU A 629 -23.45 0.31 15.39
C LEU A 629 -23.51 0.06 16.89
N ALA A 630 -22.78 -0.94 17.39
CA ALA A 630 -22.71 -1.21 18.83
C ALA A 630 -22.01 -0.06 19.58
N GLN A 631 -20.96 0.53 19.00
CA GLN A 631 -20.31 1.70 19.56
C GLN A 631 -21.26 2.92 19.59
N ALA A 632 -22.01 3.16 18.52
CA ALA A 632 -23.00 4.22 18.47
C ALA A 632 -24.09 4.03 19.55
N GLN A 633 -24.54 2.79 19.75
CA GLN A 633 -25.53 2.46 20.81
C GLN A 633 -24.98 2.66 22.22
N ALA A 634 -23.74 2.18 22.47
CA ALA A 634 -23.09 2.37 23.78
C ALA A 634 -22.90 3.86 24.12
N LEU A 635 -22.52 4.69 23.13
CA LEU A 635 -22.41 6.14 23.29
C LEU A 635 -23.76 6.82 23.53
N ALA A 636 -24.85 6.31 22.92
CA ALA A 636 -26.19 6.85 23.09
C ALA A 636 -26.81 6.48 24.45
N ALA A 637 -26.35 5.43 25.11
CA ALA A 637 -26.80 5.03 26.44
C ALA A 637 -26.23 5.90 27.57
N ALA A 638 -25.18 6.67 27.32
CA ALA A 638 -24.59 7.64 28.24
C ALA A 638 -25.21 9.04 28.02
N PRO A 639 -25.05 9.99 28.97
CA PRO A 639 -25.52 11.37 28.79
C PRO A 639 -24.94 11.98 27.51
N VAL A 640 -25.84 12.34 26.58
CA VAL A 640 -25.43 12.82 25.25
C VAL A 640 -25.00 14.28 25.32
N THR A 641 -23.71 14.53 25.13
CA THR A 641 -23.13 15.85 24.91
C THR A 641 -23.05 16.14 23.40
N GLY A 642 -22.78 17.40 23.01
CA GLY A 642 -22.54 17.73 21.59
C GLY A 642 -21.35 16.99 20.97
N ALA A 643 -20.35 16.62 21.77
CA ALA A 643 -19.23 15.79 21.32
C ALA A 643 -19.68 14.32 21.12
N THR A 644 -20.41 13.76 22.06
CA THR A 644 -20.94 12.38 21.99
C THR A 644 -21.93 12.22 20.83
N SER A 645 -22.78 13.22 20.58
CA SER A 645 -23.73 13.22 19.43
C SER A 645 -22.97 13.11 18.10
N ARG A 646 -21.86 13.83 17.94
CA ARG A 646 -21.01 13.74 16.74
C ARG A 646 -20.39 12.35 16.59
N LEU A 647 -19.88 11.75 17.65
CA LEU A 647 -19.32 10.40 17.61
C LEU A 647 -20.37 9.34 17.24
N ILE A 648 -21.60 9.48 17.75
CA ILE A 648 -22.73 8.61 17.36
C ILE A 648 -23.00 8.73 15.87
N PHE A 649 -23.08 9.97 15.35
CA PHE A 649 -23.29 10.20 13.93
C PHE A 649 -22.15 9.61 13.08
N ASN A 650 -20.89 9.82 13.47
CA ASN A 650 -19.72 9.31 12.76
C ASN A 650 -19.74 7.80 12.66
N ASN A 651 -19.98 7.09 13.77
CA ASN A 651 -20.05 5.63 13.76
C ASN A 651 -21.21 5.10 12.87
N ARG A 652 -22.35 5.77 12.87
CA ARG A 652 -23.45 5.42 11.95
C ARG A 652 -23.09 5.66 10.50
N LEU A 653 -22.38 6.77 10.21
CA LEU A 653 -21.91 7.09 8.87
C LEU A 653 -20.88 6.05 8.39
N ASP A 654 -19.90 5.65 9.23
CA ASP A 654 -18.89 4.66 8.89
C ASP A 654 -19.52 3.29 8.61
N ALA A 655 -20.55 2.90 9.38
CA ALA A 655 -21.34 1.71 9.10
C ALA A 655 -22.08 1.80 7.75
N ALA A 656 -22.74 2.94 7.47
CA ALA A 656 -23.44 3.17 6.21
C ALA A 656 -22.50 3.15 5.01
N VAL A 657 -21.35 3.83 5.11
CA VAL A 657 -20.31 3.85 4.06
C VAL A 657 -19.79 2.43 3.80
N THR A 658 -19.49 1.66 4.86
CA THR A 658 -19.06 0.26 4.72
C THR A 658 -20.10 -0.57 3.98
N GLY A 659 -21.39 -0.44 4.34
CA GLY A 659 -22.50 -1.13 3.70
C GLY A 659 -22.66 -0.75 2.22
N VAL A 660 -22.60 0.53 1.91
CA VAL A 660 -22.67 1.02 0.52
C VAL A 660 -21.53 0.48 -0.32
N LEU A 661 -20.29 0.53 0.16
CA LEU A 661 -19.13 -0.02 -0.55
C LEU A 661 -19.29 -1.53 -0.80
N LEU A 662 -19.79 -2.27 0.20
CA LEU A 662 -20.01 -3.70 0.07
C LEU A 662 -21.07 -4.02 -0.99
N ILE A 663 -22.17 -3.26 -1.02
CA ILE A 663 -23.22 -3.40 -2.04
C ILE A 663 -22.65 -3.10 -3.43
N MET A 664 -21.90 -2.01 -3.59
CA MET A 664 -21.31 -1.62 -4.87
C MET A 664 -20.38 -2.71 -5.42
N VAL A 665 -19.49 -3.25 -4.59
CA VAL A 665 -18.57 -4.30 -5.03
C VAL A 665 -19.30 -5.62 -5.29
N THR A 666 -20.34 -5.92 -4.52
CA THR A 666 -21.21 -7.08 -4.78
C THR A 666 -21.89 -6.97 -6.15
N LEU A 667 -22.37 -5.79 -6.53
CA LEU A 667 -22.95 -5.56 -7.86
C LEU A 667 -21.94 -5.78 -8.98
N VAL A 668 -20.70 -5.26 -8.83
CA VAL A 668 -19.61 -5.50 -9.78
C VAL A 668 -19.29 -6.99 -9.89
N LEU A 669 -19.23 -7.70 -8.77
CA LEU A 669 -19.00 -9.16 -8.74
C LEU A 669 -20.11 -9.93 -9.44
N VAL A 670 -21.37 -9.63 -9.14
CA VAL A 670 -22.53 -10.30 -9.75
C VAL A 670 -22.53 -10.10 -11.27
N GLU A 671 -22.28 -8.88 -11.75
CA GLU A 671 -22.20 -8.62 -13.20
C GLU A 671 -21.00 -9.33 -13.83
N SER A 672 -19.87 -9.40 -13.14
CA SER A 672 -18.69 -10.15 -13.60
C SER A 672 -19.00 -11.65 -13.72
N VAL A 673 -19.59 -12.25 -12.69
CA VAL A 673 -19.99 -13.67 -12.70
C VAL A 673 -21.01 -13.98 -13.79
N ARG A 674 -21.97 -13.08 -14.01
CA ARG A 674 -22.93 -13.21 -15.14
C ARG A 674 -22.23 -13.20 -16.50
N GLN A 675 -21.20 -12.35 -16.66
CA GLN A 675 -20.37 -12.36 -17.88
C GLN A 675 -19.62 -13.68 -18.03
N TRP A 676 -18.97 -14.16 -16.97
CA TRP A 676 -18.19 -15.40 -17.00
C TRP A 676 -19.05 -16.61 -17.36
N ILE A 677 -20.19 -16.78 -16.70
CA ILE A 677 -21.13 -17.86 -16.98
C ILE A 677 -21.66 -17.77 -18.41
N GLY A 678 -22.02 -16.56 -18.88
CA GLY A 678 -22.52 -16.34 -20.22
C GLY A 678 -21.49 -16.72 -21.29
N ILE A 679 -20.21 -16.34 -21.11
CA ILE A 679 -19.14 -16.67 -22.04
C ILE A 679 -18.82 -18.17 -22.00
N LEU A 680 -18.69 -18.76 -20.82
CA LEU A 680 -18.34 -20.18 -20.66
C LEU A 680 -19.42 -21.13 -21.19
N ARG A 681 -20.70 -20.70 -21.16
CA ARG A 681 -21.84 -21.44 -21.73
C ARG A 681 -22.06 -21.15 -23.24
N GLY A 682 -21.26 -20.26 -23.85
CA GLY A 682 -21.47 -19.85 -25.24
C GLY A 682 -22.68 -18.94 -25.48
N ALA A 683 -23.36 -18.49 -24.43
CA ALA A 683 -24.50 -17.57 -24.51
C ALA A 683 -24.09 -16.10 -24.78
N ARG A 684 -22.82 -15.77 -24.61
CA ARG A 684 -22.24 -14.46 -24.89
C ARG A 684 -20.93 -14.62 -25.66
N GLU A 685 -20.71 -13.75 -26.64
CA GLU A 685 -19.48 -13.73 -27.41
C GLU A 685 -18.29 -13.24 -26.53
N ALA A 686 -17.18 -13.93 -26.61
CA ALA A 686 -15.92 -13.56 -25.97
C ALA A 686 -15.20 -12.45 -26.76
N ARG A 687 -15.79 -11.25 -26.83
CA ARG A 687 -15.22 -10.15 -27.59
C ARG A 687 -14.08 -9.49 -26.80
N VAL A 688 -12.87 -9.58 -27.32
CA VAL A 688 -11.68 -8.94 -26.75
C VAL A 688 -11.60 -7.51 -27.27
N LYS A 689 -11.49 -6.53 -26.35
CA LYS A 689 -11.40 -5.10 -26.67
C LYS A 689 -9.96 -4.59 -26.50
N GLU A 690 -9.02 -5.21 -27.22
CA GLU A 690 -7.64 -4.70 -27.29
C GLU A 690 -7.47 -3.69 -28.42
N SER A 691 -6.52 -2.78 -28.26
CA SER A 691 -6.09 -1.88 -29.33
C SER A 691 -5.51 -2.66 -30.51
N PRO A 692 -5.60 -2.17 -31.74
CA PRO A 692 -5.02 -2.83 -32.90
C PRO A 692 -3.52 -3.10 -32.69
N PHE A 693 -3.04 -4.22 -33.26
CA PHE A 693 -1.62 -4.52 -33.26
C PHE A 693 -0.87 -3.51 -34.16
N VAL A 694 0.12 -2.86 -33.58
CA VAL A 694 1.10 -2.03 -34.30
C VAL A 694 2.48 -2.53 -33.91
N ARG A 695 3.36 -2.71 -34.90
CA ARG A 695 4.74 -3.15 -34.63
C ARG A 695 5.53 -2.02 -33.97
N THR A 696 6.25 -2.34 -32.89
CA THR A 696 7.08 -1.37 -32.19
C THR A 696 8.33 -0.98 -33.00
N ARG A 697 8.72 0.31 -32.92
CA ARG A 697 10.00 0.81 -33.46
C ARG A 697 11.22 0.31 -32.66
N PHE A 698 11.00 -0.20 -31.45
CA PHE A 698 12.04 -0.76 -30.56
C PHE A 698 12.20 -2.27 -30.69
N ALA A 699 11.64 -2.89 -31.72
CA ALA A 699 11.88 -4.31 -31.99
C ALA A 699 13.39 -4.50 -32.24
N GLU A 700 14.06 -5.24 -31.37
CA GLU A 700 15.41 -5.70 -31.66
C GLU A 700 15.33 -6.59 -32.89
N GLU A 701 16.04 -6.24 -33.95
CA GLU A 701 16.38 -7.20 -34.99
C GLU A 701 17.17 -8.30 -34.28
N ARG A 702 16.60 -9.50 -34.23
CA ARG A 702 17.33 -10.66 -33.76
C ARG A 702 18.48 -10.87 -34.74
N GLY A 703 19.69 -10.36 -34.36
CA GLY A 703 20.90 -10.78 -34.99
C GLY A 703 21.19 -12.26 -34.71
#